data_95033056394dfdba7269c5af27b082f8
#
_entry.id   95033056394dfdba7269c5af27b082f8
#
_cell.length_a   1.000
_cell.length_b   1.000
_cell.length_c   1.000
_cell.angle_alpha   90.00
_cell.angle_beta   90.00
_cell.angle_gamma   90.00
#
_symmetry.space_group_name_H-M   'P 1'
#
loop_
_entity.id
_entity.type
_entity.pdbx_description
1 polymer ?
#
loop_
_entity_poly.entity_id
_entity_poly.type
_entity_poly.pdbx_seq_one_letter_code
_entity_poly.pdbx_strand_id
1 'polypeptide(L)'
;LNSFVEYVRSILNMAEQSFTYESVFRFLRAGYGPFTDDEVDELENYCLALGIRGYKNWQQRWVRRGADVTEDELEHLNHLRVKLVELVDGLLFVLRQRKKTVRDITEALYRFLEEQELQQELKRQEDAFTEEGELALAREYAQVYSALIGLFDKFVELLGDEPVTLKEYVELLDAGLNEIKIGVIPPGLDQVIAGDVQRTRLKDIRVLLMLGVNDSLLPGNLMRTGLLSEQDRAQFEQENLSLTPGGREQAYIQKFYLYLNLTKPEEELHLFYSRSGADGKAKRPAYLIGEIRRLFPDAPVIDEASRPLTEQELTPEIGLQELIRGLRMQSDAGGSSWMELYNWYKKHPEWAEKIGDLLDASFYSYHPKQISEEAAKLLYGTHFQNSISRMEKFSACAFAHFLAYGLRLKERNEYEFQPLDLGNVFHSAMERYSGKAEKEGGWTKIEEEKRQQLVRESLDESIADYGNSVLYSSARNEYMITRLDRLLNRTVWALTEQLARGDFEPSAYELSFGSGKIDRIDVCETRDEVYVKVIDYKTGQKGFDVSALYYGLQLQLMVYMNAATDRMKKRYPGKQVIPSGVFYYRMKDPLLEKKGKADLEKRLLKELRPDGVVNLEQNSLEHLERERTGDSLAVPVKFNNDGSLAKVSRAVRQEDFHTMMEYADQKAAEIRQQIVRGKVAVQPYRQGQNHGCEHCIYQQICGFDPQLDGYEYLDRKKLTREEAFAKMQSAVSGETGKTPDAFNRKEDTSWEFSGPKNSGRS
;
A
#
# COMPACT_ATOMS: atom_id res chain seq x y z
N LEU A 1 7.20 -11.75 -22.71
CA LEU A 1 5.93 -12.19 -23.31
C LEU A 1 5.50 -11.14 -24.31
N ASN A 2 5.20 -11.53 -25.54
CA ASN A 2 4.74 -10.61 -26.58
C ASN A 2 3.33 -10.07 -26.24
N SER A 3 3.11 -8.77 -26.37
CA SER A 3 1.84 -8.12 -26.01
C SER A 3 0.65 -8.59 -26.86
N PHE A 4 0.87 -8.91 -28.12
CA PHE A 4 -0.16 -9.47 -28.99
C PHE A 4 -0.60 -10.87 -28.54
N VAL A 5 0.36 -11.74 -28.19
CA VAL A 5 0.03 -13.06 -27.63
C VAL A 5 -0.76 -12.92 -26.33
N GLU A 6 -0.40 -11.93 -25.52
CA GLU A 6 -1.12 -11.63 -24.27
C GLU A 6 -2.54 -11.13 -24.54
N TYR A 7 -2.74 -10.31 -25.58
CA TYR A 7 -4.07 -9.88 -26.01
C TYR A 7 -4.97 -11.05 -26.38
N VAL A 8 -4.47 -11.98 -27.19
CA VAL A 8 -5.20 -13.18 -27.62
C VAL A 8 -5.53 -14.09 -26.42
N ARG A 9 -4.61 -14.27 -25.49
CA ARG A 9 -4.85 -15.03 -24.27
C ARG A 9 -5.89 -14.37 -23.37
N SER A 10 -5.75 -13.07 -23.18
CA SER A 10 -6.58 -12.32 -22.23
C SER A 10 -8.04 -12.24 -22.63
N ILE A 11 -8.36 -12.12 -23.93
CA ILE A 11 -9.77 -12.12 -24.40
C ILE A 11 -10.47 -13.45 -24.11
N LEU A 12 -9.79 -14.58 -24.31
CA LEU A 12 -10.33 -15.90 -24.00
C LEU A 12 -10.46 -16.13 -22.50
N ASN A 13 -9.44 -15.72 -21.72
CA ASN A 13 -9.47 -15.78 -20.27
C ASN A 13 -10.58 -14.90 -19.69
N MET A 14 -10.82 -13.72 -20.26
CA MET A 14 -11.93 -12.85 -19.86
C MET A 14 -13.30 -13.53 -20.05
N ALA A 15 -13.48 -14.24 -21.17
CA ALA A 15 -14.67 -15.00 -21.43
C ALA A 15 -14.84 -16.21 -20.51
N GLU A 16 -13.75 -16.96 -20.27
CA GLU A 16 -13.71 -18.15 -19.39
C GLU A 16 -13.97 -17.77 -17.94
N GLN A 17 -13.30 -16.74 -17.42
CA GLN A 17 -13.43 -16.27 -16.04
C GLN A 17 -14.66 -15.38 -15.82
N SER A 18 -15.56 -15.31 -16.78
CA SER A 18 -16.82 -14.57 -16.69
C SER A 18 -16.66 -13.10 -16.32
N PHE A 19 -15.69 -12.40 -16.91
CA PHE A 19 -15.47 -10.96 -16.70
C PHE A 19 -15.12 -10.62 -15.24
N THR A 20 -14.14 -11.29 -14.67
CA THR A 20 -13.55 -10.83 -13.43
C THR A 20 -12.85 -9.49 -13.65
N TYR A 21 -12.64 -8.72 -12.59
CA TYR A 21 -11.92 -7.46 -12.66
C TYR A 21 -10.55 -7.63 -13.35
N GLU A 22 -9.76 -8.58 -12.87
CA GLU A 22 -8.41 -8.84 -13.35
C GLU A 22 -8.41 -9.25 -14.84
N SER A 23 -9.37 -10.08 -15.27
CA SER A 23 -9.40 -10.58 -16.64
C SER A 23 -9.79 -9.48 -17.63
N VAL A 24 -10.71 -8.58 -17.27
CA VAL A 24 -11.13 -7.47 -18.14
C VAL A 24 -9.98 -6.48 -18.32
N PHE A 25 -9.35 -6.05 -17.23
CA PHE A 25 -8.30 -5.03 -17.33
C PHE A 25 -6.98 -5.59 -17.87
N ARG A 26 -6.71 -6.87 -17.72
CA ARG A 26 -5.61 -7.54 -18.43
C ARG A 26 -5.81 -7.51 -19.95
N PHE A 27 -7.05 -7.72 -20.43
CA PHE A 27 -7.38 -7.60 -21.84
C PHE A 27 -7.23 -6.16 -22.35
N LEU A 28 -7.83 -5.18 -21.65
CA LEU A 28 -7.79 -3.78 -22.07
C LEU A 28 -6.37 -3.22 -22.09
N ARG A 29 -5.53 -3.57 -21.10
CA ARG A 29 -4.14 -3.11 -20.97
C ARG A 29 -3.15 -3.81 -21.92
N ALA A 30 -3.58 -4.82 -22.67
CA ALA A 30 -2.75 -5.39 -23.71
C ALA A 30 -2.51 -4.43 -24.90
N GLY A 31 -3.30 -3.34 -25.00
CA GLY A 31 -3.00 -2.20 -25.88
C GLY A 31 -3.43 -2.34 -27.35
N TYR A 32 -4.24 -3.37 -27.69
CA TYR A 32 -4.69 -3.59 -29.08
C TYR A 32 -6.17 -3.25 -29.32
N GLY A 33 -6.89 -2.81 -28.31
CA GLY A 33 -8.28 -2.40 -28.46
C GLY A 33 -8.42 -0.92 -28.81
N PRO A 34 -9.63 -0.47 -29.13
CA PRO A 34 -9.90 0.92 -29.50
C PRO A 34 -9.98 1.86 -28.28
N PHE A 35 -9.20 1.60 -27.22
CA PHE A 35 -9.17 2.36 -25.97
C PHE A 35 -7.82 3.03 -25.78
N THR A 36 -7.83 4.27 -25.28
CA THR A 36 -6.63 4.94 -24.80
C THR A 36 -6.30 4.47 -23.39
N ASP A 37 -5.06 4.67 -22.95
CA ASP A 37 -4.64 4.33 -21.57
C ASP A 37 -5.47 5.10 -20.53
N ASP A 38 -5.78 6.38 -20.79
CA ASP A 38 -6.63 7.21 -19.92
C ASP A 38 -8.06 6.64 -19.82
N GLU A 39 -8.66 6.23 -20.93
CA GLU A 39 -9.99 5.58 -20.94
C GLU A 39 -9.99 4.27 -20.16
N VAL A 40 -8.91 3.48 -20.25
CA VAL A 40 -8.76 2.24 -19.49
C VAL A 40 -8.62 2.55 -18.01
N ASP A 41 -7.84 3.56 -17.64
CA ASP A 41 -7.65 3.99 -16.24
C ASP A 41 -8.96 4.49 -15.62
N GLU A 42 -9.76 5.27 -16.36
CA GLU A 42 -11.07 5.74 -15.90
C GLU A 42 -12.04 4.59 -15.65
N LEU A 43 -12.14 3.63 -16.60
CA LEU A 43 -12.94 2.42 -16.45
C LEU A 43 -12.47 1.59 -15.25
N GLU A 44 -11.16 1.42 -15.10
CA GLU A 44 -10.58 0.62 -14.02
C GLU A 44 -10.90 1.23 -12.65
N ASN A 45 -10.69 2.53 -12.49
CA ASN A 45 -10.98 3.23 -11.25
C ASN A 45 -12.47 3.13 -10.86
N TYR A 46 -13.36 3.30 -11.85
CA TYR A 46 -14.80 3.17 -11.61
C TYR A 46 -15.20 1.74 -11.24
N CYS A 47 -14.73 0.74 -11.98
CA CYS A 47 -15.02 -0.66 -11.71
C CYS A 47 -14.48 -1.13 -10.37
N LEU A 48 -13.29 -0.68 -10.00
CA LEU A 48 -12.65 -0.98 -8.71
C LEU A 48 -13.45 -0.37 -7.56
N ALA A 49 -13.81 0.91 -7.68
CA ALA A 49 -14.55 1.63 -6.65
C ALA A 49 -15.96 1.09 -6.39
N LEU A 50 -16.64 0.58 -7.43
CA LEU A 50 -18.04 0.11 -7.34
C LEU A 50 -18.18 -1.41 -7.41
N GLY A 51 -17.09 -2.16 -7.53
CA GLY A 51 -17.08 -3.62 -7.55
C GLY A 51 -17.76 -4.21 -8.78
N ILE A 52 -17.60 -3.59 -9.94
CA ILE A 52 -18.21 -4.07 -11.19
C ILE A 52 -17.54 -5.36 -11.62
N ARG A 53 -18.27 -6.46 -11.56
CA ARG A 53 -17.82 -7.81 -11.92
C ARG A 53 -18.90 -8.55 -12.66
N GLY A 54 -18.51 -9.43 -13.58
CA GLY A 54 -19.44 -10.29 -14.32
C GLY A 54 -20.09 -9.63 -15.53
N TYR A 55 -20.18 -10.38 -16.61
CA TYR A 55 -20.66 -9.87 -17.89
C TYR A 55 -22.05 -9.21 -17.83
N LYS A 56 -22.97 -9.69 -16.98
CA LYS A 56 -24.31 -9.08 -16.80
C LYS A 56 -24.23 -7.62 -16.35
N ASN A 57 -23.27 -7.30 -15.49
CA ASN A 57 -23.07 -5.93 -15.01
C ASN A 57 -22.47 -5.03 -16.09
N TRP A 58 -21.69 -5.58 -17.01
CA TRP A 58 -21.20 -4.85 -18.18
C TRP A 58 -22.28 -4.60 -19.23
N GLN A 59 -23.26 -5.49 -19.36
CA GLN A 59 -24.41 -5.31 -20.27
C GLN A 59 -25.42 -4.25 -19.77
N GLN A 60 -25.51 -4.04 -18.45
CA GLN A 60 -26.46 -3.11 -17.86
C GLN A 60 -25.90 -1.69 -17.82
N ARG A 61 -26.76 -0.69 -18.05
CA ARG A 61 -26.36 0.71 -17.86
C ARG A 61 -25.99 0.96 -16.40
N TRP A 62 -24.84 1.56 -16.19
CA TRP A 62 -24.40 1.96 -14.86
C TRP A 62 -25.10 3.24 -14.43
N VAL A 63 -25.73 3.21 -13.26
CA VAL A 63 -26.52 4.31 -12.68
C VAL A 63 -25.96 4.81 -11.34
N ARG A 64 -25.07 4.02 -10.71
CA ARG A 64 -24.46 4.39 -9.43
C ARG A 64 -23.30 5.37 -9.68
N ARG A 65 -23.30 6.46 -8.92
CA ARG A 65 -22.18 7.41 -8.93
C ARG A 65 -21.27 7.13 -7.73
N GLY A 66 -19.98 7.05 -7.94
CA GLY A 66 -18.99 7.19 -6.88
C GLY A 66 -19.03 8.62 -6.30
N ALA A 67 -18.48 8.82 -5.12
CA ALA A 67 -18.48 10.13 -4.45
C ALA A 67 -17.84 11.26 -5.27
N ASP A 68 -16.90 10.91 -6.14
CA ASP A 68 -16.10 11.85 -6.93
C ASP A 68 -16.48 11.82 -8.45
N VAL A 69 -17.60 11.19 -8.86
CA VAL A 69 -18.02 11.05 -10.27
C VAL A 69 -19.22 11.94 -10.58
N THR A 70 -19.08 12.83 -11.54
CA THR A 70 -20.15 13.67 -12.05
C THR A 70 -21.12 12.92 -12.96
N GLU A 71 -22.24 13.55 -13.37
CA GLU A 71 -23.22 12.92 -14.26
C GLU A 71 -22.67 12.76 -15.69
N ASP A 72 -21.92 13.74 -16.16
CA ASP A 72 -21.27 13.72 -17.48
C ASP A 72 -20.17 12.65 -17.54
N GLU A 73 -19.36 12.50 -16.51
CA GLU A 73 -18.36 11.44 -16.40
C GLU A 73 -19.00 10.04 -16.34
N LEU A 74 -20.14 9.89 -15.66
CA LEU A 74 -20.87 8.61 -15.65
C LEU A 74 -21.42 8.26 -17.04
N GLU A 75 -21.89 9.25 -17.81
CA GLU A 75 -22.34 9.02 -19.18
C GLU A 75 -21.17 8.63 -20.09
N HIS A 76 -20.02 9.29 -19.93
CA HIS A 76 -18.77 8.91 -20.63
C HIS A 76 -18.36 7.46 -20.31
N LEU A 77 -18.36 7.08 -19.03
CA LEU A 77 -18.05 5.70 -18.61
C LEU A 77 -19.05 4.68 -19.19
N ASN A 78 -20.33 5.04 -19.30
CA ASN A 78 -21.32 4.20 -19.97
C ASN A 78 -21.04 4.05 -21.47
N HIS A 79 -20.54 5.10 -22.13
CA HIS A 79 -20.13 5.01 -23.52
C HIS A 79 -18.96 4.04 -23.69
N LEU A 80 -17.93 4.16 -22.86
CA LEU A 80 -16.78 3.23 -22.85
C LEU A 80 -17.22 1.79 -22.55
N ARG A 81 -18.15 1.61 -21.62
CA ARG A 81 -18.75 0.30 -21.32
C ARG A 81 -19.42 -0.32 -22.55
N VAL A 82 -20.21 0.46 -23.30
CA VAL A 82 -20.88 -0.01 -24.53
C VAL A 82 -19.84 -0.37 -25.58
N LYS A 83 -18.83 0.47 -25.78
CA LYS A 83 -17.71 0.26 -26.70
C LYS A 83 -17.00 -1.09 -26.44
N LEU A 84 -16.77 -1.46 -25.14
CA LEU A 84 -16.20 -2.76 -24.81
C LEU A 84 -17.17 -3.92 -25.11
N VAL A 85 -18.45 -3.79 -24.74
CA VAL A 85 -19.43 -4.85 -24.96
C VAL A 85 -19.58 -5.12 -26.46
N GLU A 86 -19.71 -4.08 -27.28
CA GLU A 86 -19.83 -4.20 -28.75
C GLU A 86 -18.57 -4.83 -29.37
N LEU A 87 -17.38 -4.45 -28.89
CA LEU A 87 -16.12 -5.01 -29.37
C LEU A 87 -16.07 -6.53 -29.22
N VAL A 88 -16.58 -7.07 -28.13
CA VAL A 88 -16.41 -8.50 -27.81
C VAL A 88 -17.65 -9.36 -28.07
N ASP A 89 -18.81 -8.76 -28.39
CA ASP A 89 -20.10 -9.45 -28.45
C ASP A 89 -20.12 -10.57 -29.51
N GLY A 90 -19.59 -10.33 -30.69
CA GLY A 90 -19.54 -11.32 -31.78
C GLY A 90 -18.73 -12.56 -31.40
N LEU A 91 -17.58 -12.38 -30.79
CA LEU A 91 -16.75 -13.49 -30.31
C LEU A 91 -17.42 -14.22 -29.14
N LEU A 92 -17.96 -13.47 -28.15
CA LEU A 92 -18.62 -14.06 -26.99
C LEU A 92 -19.86 -14.86 -27.35
N PHE A 93 -20.58 -14.48 -28.40
CA PHE A 93 -21.74 -15.24 -28.90
C PHE A 93 -21.34 -16.68 -29.21
N VAL A 94 -20.21 -16.90 -29.90
CA VAL A 94 -19.71 -18.25 -30.22
C VAL A 94 -19.15 -18.94 -28.97
N LEU A 95 -18.34 -18.23 -28.17
CA LEU A 95 -17.70 -18.81 -26.98
C LEU A 95 -18.69 -19.31 -25.94
N ARG A 96 -19.91 -18.79 -25.90
CA ARG A 96 -20.98 -19.15 -24.93
C ARG A 96 -21.88 -20.27 -25.41
N GLN A 97 -21.78 -20.71 -26.66
CA GLN A 97 -22.58 -21.82 -27.15
C GLN A 97 -22.24 -23.09 -26.35
N ARG A 98 -23.30 -23.88 -26.07
CA ARG A 98 -23.14 -25.15 -25.34
C ARG A 98 -22.45 -26.24 -26.15
N LYS A 99 -22.70 -26.25 -27.46
CA LYS A 99 -22.07 -27.18 -28.41
C LYS A 99 -21.24 -26.34 -29.36
N LYS A 100 -19.97 -26.48 -29.31
CA LYS A 100 -18.99 -25.82 -30.18
C LYS A 100 -17.80 -26.72 -30.35
N THR A 101 -17.15 -26.60 -31.51
CA THR A 101 -15.96 -27.35 -31.90
C THR A 101 -14.73 -26.45 -31.81
N VAL A 102 -13.55 -27.04 -31.91
CA VAL A 102 -12.28 -26.30 -32.03
C VAL A 102 -12.35 -25.33 -33.21
N ARG A 103 -12.92 -25.76 -34.35
CA ARG A 103 -13.12 -24.93 -35.55
C ARG A 103 -13.96 -23.69 -35.26
N ASP A 104 -15.12 -23.87 -34.59
CA ASP A 104 -16.03 -22.76 -34.30
C ASP A 104 -15.35 -21.65 -33.50
N ILE A 105 -14.57 -22.03 -32.46
CA ILE A 105 -13.84 -21.07 -31.61
C ILE A 105 -12.70 -20.42 -32.38
N THR A 106 -11.90 -21.22 -33.13
CA THR A 106 -10.75 -20.72 -33.87
C THR A 106 -11.16 -19.74 -34.97
N GLU A 107 -12.23 -20.04 -35.73
CA GLU A 107 -12.76 -19.14 -36.76
C GLU A 107 -13.34 -17.87 -36.17
N ALA A 108 -14.03 -17.95 -35.02
CA ALA A 108 -14.54 -16.77 -34.34
C ALA A 108 -13.42 -15.87 -33.81
N LEU A 109 -12.36 -16.47 -33.28
CA LEU A 109 -11.19 -15.75 -32.82
C LEU A 109 -10.44 -15.11 -34.00
N TYR A 110 -10.26 -15.83 -35.10
CA TYR A 110 -9.64 -15.31 -36.34
C TYR A 110 -10.43 -14.07 -36.84
N ARG A 111 -11.76 -14.16 -36.96
CA ARG A 111 -12.61 -13.04 -37.40
C ARG A 111 -12.47 -11.84 -36.48
N PHE A 112 -12.43 -12.08 -35.17
CA PHE A 112 -12.23 -11.02 -34.18
C PHE A 112 -10.88 -10.29 -34.39
N LEU A 113 -9.79 -11.02 -34.66
CA LEU A 113 -8.48 -10.44 -34.97
C LEU A 113 -8.48 -9.66 -36.30
N GLU A 114 -9.20 -10.15 -37.32
CA GLU A 114 -9.34 -9.50 -38.59
C GLU A 114 -10.17 -8.22 -38.52
N GLU A 115 -11.32 -8.25 -37.83
CA GLU A 115 -12.20 -7.09 -37.64
C GLU A 115 -11.51 -5.94 -36.87
N GLN A 116 -10.51 -6.27 -36.04
CA GLN A 116 -9.72 -5.29 -35.32
C GLN A 116 -8.46 -4.84 -36.12
N GLU A 117 -8.28 -5.29 -37.35
CA GLU A 117 -7.15 -4.96 -38.23
C GLU A 117 -5.76 -5.17 -37.57
N LEU A 118 -5.65 -6.18 -36.67
CA LEU A 118 -4.45 -6.38 -35.86
C LEU A 118 -3.19 -6.68 -36.63
N GLN A 119 -3.32 -7.26 -37.81
CA GLN A 119 -2.17 -7.46 -38.70
C GLN A 119 -1.54 -6.13 -39.13
N GLN A 120 -2.36 -5.11 -39.40
CA GLN A 120 -1.88 -3.79 -39.80
C GLN A 120 -1.26 -3.06 -38.59
N GLU A 121 -1.83 -3.24 -37.40
CA GLU A 121 -1.28 -2.67 -36.18
C GLU A 121 0.10 -3.26 -35.85
N LEU A 122 0.23 -4.57 -35.93
CA LEU A 122 1.52 -5.25 -35.73
C LEU A 122 2.57 -4.78 -36.76
N LYS A 123 2.14 -4.52 -38.01
CA LYS A 123 3.04 -3.96 -39.01
C LYS A 123 3.49 -2.55 -38.67
N ARG A 124 2.62 -1.70 -38.15
CA ARG A 124 2.99 -0.36 -37.66
C ARG A 124 4.01 -0.44 -36.54
N GLN A 125 3.83 -1.38 -35.60
CA GLN A 125 4.78 -1.59 -34.49
C GLN A 125 6.13 -2.11 -34.97
N GLU A 126 6.15 -3.04 -35.97
CA GLU A 126 7.38 -3.50 -36.64
C GLU A 126 8.15 -2.32 -37.25
N ASP A 127 7.44 -1.45 -37.98
CA ASP A 127 8.04 -0.28 -38.63
C ASP A 127 8.60 0.70 -37.60
N ALA A 128 7.87 0.97 -36.50
CA ALA A 128 8.32 1.82 -35.41
C ALA A 128 9.58 1.27 -34.72
N PHE A 129 9.62 -0.02 -34.35
CA PHE A 129 10.83 -0.65 -33.80
C PHE A 129 12.01 -0.63 -34.78
N THR A 130 11.73 -0.69 -36.08
CA THR A 130 12.78 -0.59 -37.10
C THR A 130 13.38 0.81 -37.14
N GLU A 131 12.55 1.86 -37.04
CA GLU A 131 12.98 3.25 -36.98
C GLU A 131 13.77 3.57 -35.67
N GLU A 132 13.37 2.97 -34.56
CA GLU A 132 14.07 3.10 -33.27
C GLU A 132 15.38 2.31 -33.21
N GLY A 133 15.65 1.43 -34.21
CA GLY A 133 16.83 0.58 -34.23
C GLY A 133 16.71 -0.71 -33.41
N GLU A 134 15.55 -1.00 -32.85
CA GLU A 134 15.25 -2.21 -32.06
C GLU A 134 14.95 -3.41 -32.97
N LEU A 135 15.92 -3.79 -33.79
CA LEU A 135 15.77 -4.79 -34.86
C LEU A 135 15.33 -6.18 -34.39
N ALA A 136 15.62 -6.54 -33.14
CA ALA A 136 15.20 -7.82 -32.57
C ALA A 136 13.68 -7.83 -32.32
N LEU A 137 13.13 -6.76 -31.78
CA LEU A 137 11.69 -6.58 -31.58
C LEU A 137 10.97 -6.47 -32.94
N ALA A 138 11.47 -5.67 -33.87
CA ALA A 138 10.92 -5.57 -35.21
C ALA A 138 10.74 -6.95 -35.88
N ARG A 139 11.74 -7.82 -35.80
CA ARG A 139 11.68 -9.20 -36.33
C ARG A 139 10.68 -10.09 -35.58
N GLU A 140 10.53 -9.92 -34.29
CA GLU A 140 9.53 -10.64 -33.50
C GLU A 140 8.12 -10.26 -33.98
N TYR A 141 7.83 -8.96 -34.08
CA TYR A 141 6.54 -8.45 -34.51
C TYR A 141 6.21 -8.80 -35.99
N ALA A 142 7.19 -8.88 -36.87
CA ALA A 142 7.02 -9.33 -38.25
C ALA A 142 6.53 -10.79 -38.36
N GLN A 143 6.80 -11.64 -37.39
CA GLN A 143 6.55 -13.07 -37.45
C GLN A 143 5.41 -13.56 -36.58
N VAL A 144 5.09 -12.83 -35.46
CA VAL A 144 4.16 -13.29 -34.40
C VAL A 144 2.76 -13.58 -34.96
N TYR A 145 2.25 -12.76 -35.87
CA TYR A 145 0.92 -12.95 -36.47
C TYR A 145 0.87 -14.23 -37.31
N SER A 146 1.82 -14.40 -38.23
CA SER A 146 1.89 -15.59 -39.09
C SER A 146 2.07 -16.87 -38.27
N ALA A 147 2.83 -16.80 -37.19
CA ALA A 147 3.03 -17.92 -36.29
C ALA A 147 1.75 -18.33 -35.55
N LEU A 148 0.94 -17.34 -35.11
CA LEU A 148 -0.36 -17.60 -34.53
C LEU A 148 -1.35 -18.21 -35.51
N ILE A 149 -1.43 -17.66 -36.72
CA ILE A 149 -2.31 -18.18 -37.77
C ILE A 149 -1.91 -19.62 -38.15
N GLY A 150 -0.61 -19.90 -38.26
CA GLY A 150 -0.13 -21.27 -38.48
C GLY A 150 -0.47 -22.25 -37.37
N LEU A 151 -0.63 -21.76 -36.12
CA LEU A 151 -1.16 -22.57 -35.01
C LEU A 151 -2.67 -22.82 -35.18
N PHE A 152 -3.42 -21.80 -35.57
CA PHE A 152 -4.86 -21.91 -35.82
C PHE A 152 -5.15 -22.92 -36.95
N ASP A 153 -4.38 -22.87 -38.04
CA ASP A 153 -4.49 -23.83 -39.15
C ASP A 153 -4.29 -25.28 -38.67
N LYS A 154 -3.28 -25.50 -37.82
CA LYS A 154 -3.02 -26.82 -37.24
C LYS A 154 -4.17 -27.28 -36.32
N PHE A 155 -4.74 -26.38 -35.53
CA PHE A 155 -5.86 -26.72 -34.68
C PHE A 155 -7.09 -27.14 -35.50
N VAL A 156 -7.38 -26.40 -36.56
CA VAL A 156 -8.51 -26.73 -37.45
C VAL A 156 -8.27 -28.00 -38.22
N GLU A 157 -7.03 -28.23 -38.72
CA GLU A 157 -6.67 -29.43 -39.46
C GLU A 157 -6.74 -30.69 -38.61
N LEU A 158 -6.18 -30.64 -37.37
CA LEU A 158 -6.03 -31.82 -36.52
C LEU A 158 -7.22 -32.10 -35.61
N LEU A 159 -7.87 -31.06 -35.11
CA LEU A 159 -8.91 -31.13 -34.06
C LEU A 159 -10.18 -30.38 -34.42
N GLY A 160 -10.31 -29.85 -35.64
CA GLY A 160 -11.37 -28.89 -35.99
C GLY A 160 -12.79 -29.34 -35.65
N ASP A 161 -13.12 -30.59 -35.84
CA ASP A 161 -14.49 -31.13 -35.64
C ASP A 161 -14.70 -31.70 -34.24
N GLU A 162 -13.66 -31.66 -33.37
CA GLU A 162 -13.76 -32.13 -31.99
C GLU A 162 -14.55 -31.13 -31.13
N PRO A 163 -15.55 -31.60 -30.36
CA PRO A 163 -16.26 -30.77 -29.44
C PRO A 163 -15.38 -30.39 -28.23
N VAL A 164 -15.36 -29.12 -27.87
CA VAL A 164 -14.46 -28.60 -26.84
C VAL A 164 -15.14 -27.60 -25.91
N THR A 165 -14.80 -27.62 -24.64
CA THR A 165 -15.18 -26.53 -23.71
C THR A 165 -14.24 -25.34 -23.89
N LEU A 166 -14.68 -24.15 -23.49
CA LEU A 166 -13.82 -22.97 -23.56
C LEU A 166 -12.52 -23.14 -22.75
N LYS A 167 -12.62 -23.76 -21.59
CA LYS A 167 -11.46 -24.03 -20.72
C LYS A 167 -10.43 -24.95 -21.41
N GLU A 168 -10.89 -26.06 -22.00
CA GLU A 168 -10.01 -26.97 -22.72
C GLU A 168 -9.38 -26.29 -23.93
N TYR A 169 -10.11 -25.41 -24.62
CA TYR A 169 -9.55 -24.65 -25.74
C TYR A 169 -8.48 -23.66 -25.27
N VAL A 170 -8.67 -22.97 -24.14
CA VAL A 170 -7.66 -22.07 -23.55
C VAL A 170 -6.40 -22.86 -23.19
N GLU A 171 -6.54 -24.02 -22.55
CA GLU A 171 -5.40 -24.90 -22.21
C GLU A 171 -4.67 -25.39 -23.47
N LEU A 172 -5.41 -25.75 -24.53
CA LEU A 172 -4.85 -26.17 -25.82
C LEU A 172 -4.08 -25.02 -26.51
N LEU A 173 -4.68 -23.82 -26.52
CA LEU A 173 -4.04 -22.63 -27.09
C LEU A 173 -2.76 -22.28 -26.32
N ASP A 174 -2.79 -22.30 -25.00
CA ASP A 174 -1.62 -22.03 -24.17
C ASP A 174 -0.49 -23.03 -24.40
N ALA A 175 -0.82 -24.31 -24.54
CA ALA A 175 0.15 -25.34 -24.89
C ALA A 175 0.77 -25.08 -26.25
N GLY A 176 -0.05 -24.75 -27.27
CA GLY A 176 0.41 -24.45 -28.62
C GLY A 176 1.28 -23.18 -28.68
N LEU A 177 0.87 -22.11 -27.99
CA LEU A 177 1.63 -20.86 -27.94
C LEU A 177 3.01 -21.03 -27.27
N ASN A 178 3.09 -21.88 -26.25
CA ASN A 178 4.36 -22.15 -25.56
C ASN A 178 5.36 -22.93 -26.43
N GLU A 179 4.89 -23.68 -27.45
CA GLU A 179 5.74 -24.40 -28.39
C GLU A 179 6.18 -23.55 -29.59
N ILE A 180 5.54 -22.41 -29.85
CA ILE A 180 5.94 -21.49 -30.92
C ILE A 180 7.29 -20.87 -30.58
N LYS A 181 8.24 -21.04 -31.49
CA LYS A 181 9.55 -20.41 -31.40
C LYS A 181 9.73 -19.51 -32.63
N ILE A 182 9.90 -18.23 -32.35
CA ILE A 182 10.23 -17.26 -33.39
C ILE A 182 11.74 -17.37 -33.67
N GLY A 183 12.10 -17.74 -34.88
CA GLY A 183 13.49 -17.88 -35.24
C GLY A 183 14.17 -16.54 -35.46
N VAL A 184 15.27 -16.31 -34.72
CA VAL A 184 16.18 -15.20 -35.05
C VAL A 184 16.97 -15.59 -36.29
N ILE A 185 17.04 -14.71 -37.29
CA ILE A 185 17.86 -14.94 -38.50
C ILE A 185 19.29 -15.23 -38.11
N PRO A 186 19.98 -16.23 -38.73
CA PRO A 186 21.36 -16.53 -38.41
C PRO A 186 22.23 -15.25 -38.45
N PRO A 187 23.23 -15.13 -37.58
CA PRO A 187 24.11 -13.99 -37.55
C PRO A 187 24.81 -13.78 -38.91
N GLY A 188 25.06 -12.52 -39.26
CA GLY A 188 25.87 -12.18 -40.44
C GLY A 188 27.31 -12.67 -40.31
N LEU A 189 28.09 -12.59 -41.41
CA LEU A 189 29.49 -13.06 -41.45
C LEU A 189 30.43 -12.28 -40.50
N ASP A 190 30.04 -11.09 -40.07
CA ASP A 190 30.83 -10.21 -39.17
C ASP A 190 30.13 -10.02 -37.82
N GLN A 191 29.91 -11.12 -37.11
CA GLN A 191 29.24 -11.11 -35.81
C GLN A 191 29.86 -12.13 -34.85
N VAL A 192 29.81 -11.81 -33.53
CA VAL A 192 30.17 -12.75 -32.46
C VAL A 192 29.03 -13.77 -32.30
N ILE A 193 29.36 -15.05 -32.35
CA ILE A 193 28.40 -16.13 -32.11
C ILE A 193 28.27 -16.40 -30.63
N ALA A 194 27.09 -16.14 -30.06
CA ALA A 194 26.76 -16.53 -28.71
C ALA A 194 25.81 -17.74 -28.72
N GLY A 195 26.10 -18.76 -27.92
CA GLY A 195 25.27 -19.94 -27.84
C GLY A 195 25.60 -20.87 -26.68
N ASP A 196 24.89 -22.00 -26.58
CA ASP A 196 25.15 -23.00 -25.54
C ASP A 196 26.01 -24.18 -26.07
N VAL A 197 26.64 -24.89 -25.13
CA VAL A 197 27.59 -25.96 -25.44
C VAL A 197 26.95 -27.12 -26.25
N GLN A 198 25.64 -27.36 -26.11
CA GLN A 198 24.96 -28.50 -26.76
C GLN A 198 24.41 -28.19 -28.13
N ARG A 199 23.88 -26.99 -28.34
CA ARG A 199 23.14 -26.60 -29.54
C ARG A 199 24.01 -25.90 -30.57
N THR A 200 25.04 -25.17 -30.12
CA THR A 200 25.86 -24.37 -30.99
C THR A 200 26.84 -25.25 -31.76
N ARG A 201 26.87 -25.09 -33.09
CA ARG A 201 27.80 -25.78 -33.98
C ARG A 201 28.81 -24.77 -34.50
N LEU A 202 29.96 -24.72 -33.84
CA LEU A 202 31.03 -23.79 -34.16
C LEU A 202 31.83 -24.30 -35.38
N LYS A 203 32.13 -23.41 -36.29
CA LYS A 203 32.99 -23.70 -37.46
C LYS A 203 33.87 -22.49 -37.74
N ASP A 204 35.15 -22.74 -38.04
CA ASP A 204 36.15 -21.74 -38.44
C ASP A 204 36.26 -20.57 -37.43
N ILE A 205 36.47 -20.91 -36.13
CA ILE A 205 36.51 -19.94 -35.00
C ILE A 205 37.94 -19.69 -34.62
N ARG A 206 38.33 -18.43 -34.55
CA ARG A 206 39.66 -18.01 -34.08
C ARG A 206 39.77 -18.06 -32.56
N VAL A 207 38.78 -17.49 -31.87
CA VAL A 207 38.77 -17.34 -30.40
C VAL A 207 37.48 -17.90 -29.80
N LEU A 208 37.60 -18.70 -28.76
CA LEU A 208 36.46 -19.18 -27.96
C LEU A 208 36.49 -18.62 -26.54
N LEU A 209 35.46 -17.90 -26.17
CA LEU A 209 35.19 -17.45 -24.80
C LEU A 209 34.14 -18.37 -24.16
N MET A 210 34.54 -19.26 -23.24
CA MET A 210 33.63 -20.19 -22.58
C MET A 210 33.30 -19.66 -21.17
N LEU A 211 32.07 -19.21 -20.98
CA LEU A 211 31.59 -18.63 -19.73
C LEU A 211 30.95 -19.70 -18.83
N GLY A 212 31.02 -19.46 -17.51
CA GLY A 212 30.35 -20.33 -16.53
C GLY A 212 30.98 -21.72 -16.36
N VAL A 213 32.31 -21.83 -16.48
CA VAL A 213 33.04 -23.09 -16.30
C VAL A 213 33.10 -23.47 -14.81
N ASN A 214 31.95 -23.59 -14.20
CA ASN A 214 31.79 -23.94 -12.80
C ASN A 214 31.29 -25.37 -12.62
N ASP A 215 31.62 -25.98 -11.50
CA ASP A 215 31.03 -27.24 -11.04
C ASP A 215 29.51 -27.10 -10.96
N SER A 216 28.75 -28.11 -11.33
CA SER A 216 27.30 -28.10 -11.51
C SER A 216 26.76 -27.41 -12.79
N LEU A 217 27.56 -26.63 -13.52
CA LEU A 217 27.18 -26.09 -14.82
C LEU A 217 27.85 -26.85 -15.98
N LEU A 218 29.10 -27.24 -15.78
CA LEU A 218 29.86 -28.02 -16.77
C LEU A 218 30.64 -29.18 -16.11
N PRO A 219 30.26 -30.44 -16.36
CA PRO A 219 29.03 -30.87 -17.07
C PRO A 219 27.79 -30.46 -16.30
N GLY A 220 26.70 -30.17 -17.02
CA GLY A 220 25.41 -29.81 -16.38
C GLY A 220 24.91 -30.90 -15.45
N ASN A 221 24.09 -30.53 -14.49
CA ASN A 221 23.47 -31.50 -13.60
C ASN A 221 22.70 -32.55 -14.41
N LEU A 222 23.18 -33.77 -14.37
CA LEU A 222 22.47 -34.93 -14.90
C LEU A 222 21.23 -35.11 -14.01
N MET A 223 20.08 -34.64 -14.46
CA MET A 223 18.84 -34.79 -13.71
C MET A 223 18.59 -36.28 -13.45
N ARG A 224 18.70 -36.68 -12.19
CA ARG A 224 18.21 -37.98 -11.71
C ARG A 224 16.68 -37.95 -11.60
N THR A 225 16.00 -37.56 -12.64
CA THR A 225 14.54 -37.45 -12.61
C THR A 225 13.93 -38.36 -13.64
N GLY A 226 13.55 -39.50 -13.17
CA GLY A 226 12.70 -40.43 -13.91
C GLY A 226 12.19 -41.49 -12.95
N LEU A 227 10.99 -41.94 -13.18
CA LEU A 227 10.41 -43.09 -12.48
C LEU A 227 11.18 -44.40 -12.78
N LEU A 228 12.01 -44.38 -13.83
CA LEU A 228 12.77 -45.52 -14.29
C LEU A 228 14.23 -45.39 -13.88
N SER A 229 14.75 -46.41 -13.23
CA SER A 229 16.17 -46.55 -12.88
C SER A 229 17.01 -46.90 -14.13
N GLU A 230 18.35 -46.83 -14.04
CA GLU A 230 19.27 -47.28 -15.07
C GLU A 230 19.13 -48.79 -15.35
N GLN A 231 18.72 -49.59 -14.32
CA GLN A 231 18.47 -51.01 -14.49
C GLN A 231 17.18 -51.28 -15.30
N ASP A 232 16.12 -50.51 -15.00
CA ASP A 232 14.87 -50.58 -15.76
C ASP A 232 15.11 -50.21 -17.24
N ARG A 233 15.91 -49.18 -17.49
CA ARG A 233 16.29 -48.75 -18.86
C ARG A 233 17.05 -49.82 -19.63
N ALA A 234 18.01 -50.47 -18.95
CA ALA A 234 18.77 -51.60 -19.56
C ALA A 234 17.86 -52.79 -19.89
N GLN A 235 16.80 -53.01 -19.11
CA GLN A 235 15.83 -54.08 -19.38
C GLN A 235 14.93 -53.71 -20.58
N PHE A 236 14.47 -52.45 -20.73
CA PHE A 236 13.74 -52.00 -21.89
C PHE A 236 14.57 -52.05 -23.16
N GLU A 237 15.85 -51.74 -23.08
CA GLU A 237 16.77 -51.83 -24.21
C GLU A 237 16.94 -53.28 -24.71
N GLN A 238 16.97 -54.28 -23.81
CA GLN A 238 16.97 -55.69 -24.16
C GLN A 238 15.70 -56.09 -24.90
N GLU A 239 14.59 -55.46 -24.67
CA GLU A 239 13.31 -55.66 -25.35
C GLU A 239 13.16 -54.80 -26.61
N ASN A 240 14.25 -54.21 -27.09
CA ASN A 240 14.28 -53.30 -28.26
C ASN A 240 13.41 -52.04 -28.13
N LEU A 241 13.13 -51.62 -26.87
CA LEU A 241 12.46 -50.36 -26.58
C LEU A 241 13.50 -49.28 -26.23
N SER A 242 13.79 -48.44 -27.20
CA SER A 242 14.74 -47.33 -27.07
C SER A 242 14.09 -46.17 -26.27
N LEU A 243 14.64 -45.88 -25.10
CA LEU A 243 14.26 -44.70 -24.28
C LEU A 243 15.23 -43.55 -24.51
N THR A 244 14.84 -42.34 -24.03
CA THR A 244 15.76 -41.19 -23.99
C THR A 244 17.04 -41.53 -23.24
N PRO A 245 18.23 -40.98 -23.63
CA PRO A 245 19.51 -41.28 -23.00
C PRO A 245 19.47 -41.22 -21.49
N GLY A 246 20.00 -42.26 -20.83
CA GLY A 246 20.14 -42.30 -19.37
C GLY A 246 21.23 -41.37 -18.88
N GLY A 247 21.36 -41.23 -17.54
CA GLY A 247 22.32 -40.32 -16.93
C GLY A 247 23.77 -40.57 -17.36
N ARG A 248 24.16 -41.85 -17.53
CA ARG A 248 25.49 -42.24 -18.01
C ARG A 248 25.73 -41.81 -19.45
N GLU A 249 24.77 -42.06 -20.34
CA GLU A 249 24.86 -41.64 -21.74
C GLU A 249 24.86 -40.13 -21.88
N GLN A 250 24.00 -39.43 -21.14
CA GLN A 250 24.00 -37.97 -21.13
C GLN A 250 25.36 -37.40 -20.69
N ALA A 251 26.03 -38.02 -19.72
CA ALA A 251 27.37 -37.61 -19.31
C ALA A 251 28.40 -37.76 -20.45
N TYR A 252 28.32 -38.84 -21.26
CA TYR A 252 29.17 -39.01 -22.41
C TYR A 252 28.83 -38.00 -23.50
N ILE A 253 27.56 -37.74 -23.76
CA ILE A 253 27.12 -36.75 -24.74
C ILE A 253 27.63 -35.36 -24.34
N GLN A 254 27.52 -34.97 -23.07
CA GLN A 254 28.06 -33.70 -22.62
C GLN A 254 29.57 -33.60 -22.74
N LYS A 255 30.31 -34.64 -22.41
CA LYS A 255 31.77 -34.70 -22.64
C LYS A 255 32.14 -34.58 -24.11
N PHE A 256 31.36 -35.19 -24.99
CA PHE A 256 31.54 -35.10 -26.42
C PHE A 256 31.30 -33.66 -26.94
N TYR A 257 30.26 -33.01 -26.48
CA TYR A 257 30.02 -31.60 -26.82
C TYR A 257 31.09 -30.65 -26.26
N LEU A 258 31.58 -30.91 -25.08
CA LEU A 258 32.72 -30.15 -24.53
C LEU A 258 33.97 -30.37 -25.41
N TYR A 259 34.28 -31.59 -25.78
CA TYR A 259 35.39 -31.88 -26.66
C TYR A 259 35.24 -31.16 -28.01
N LEU A 260 34.05 -31.24 -28.62
CA LEU A 260 33.78 -30.57 -29.90
C LEU A 260 33.99 -29.05 -29.81
N ASN A 261 33.54 -28.42 -28.73
CA ASN A 261 33.70 -26.95 -28.58
C ASN A 261 35.15 -26.57 -28.27
N LEU A 262 35.80 -27.27 -27.34
CA LEU A 262 37.18 -26.96 -26.92
C LEU A 262 38.22 -27.17 -28.00
N THR A 263 37.95 -28.02 -28.99
CA THR A 263 38.87 -28.30 -30.11
C THR A 263 38.60 -27.46 -31.36
N LYS A 264 37.66 -26.48 -31.28
CA LYS A 264 37.34 -25.63 -32.46
C LYS A 264 38.15 -24.33 -32.54
N PRO A 265 38.53 -23.65 -31.45
CA PRO A 265 39.31 -22.42 -31.58
C PRO A 265 40.70 -22.72 -32.19
N GLU A 266 41.11 -21.88 -33.16
CA GLU A 266 42.35 -22.00 -33.84
C GLU A 266 43.51 -21.20 -33.20
N GLU A 267 43.16 -20.10 -32.52
CA GLU A 267 44.13 -19.17 -31.92
C GLU A 267 44.09 -19.14 -30.39
N GLU A 268 42.91 -18.84 -29.81
CA GLU A 268 42.80 -18.63 -28.38
C GLU A 268 41.60 -19.32 -27.75
N LEU A 269 41.78 -19.83 -26.49
CA LEU A 269 40.73 -20.41 -25.65
C LEU A 269 40.77 -19.73 -24.31
N HIS A 270 39.67 -19.04 -23.94
CA HIS A 270 39.47 -18.41 -22.65
C HIS A 270 38.37 -19.12 -21.85
N LEU A 271 38.66 -19.54 -20.64
CA LEU A 271 37.74 -20.24 -19.75
C LEU A 271 37.43 -19.37 -18.53
N PHE A 272 36.17 -19.00 -18.37
CA PHE A 272 35.72 -18.13 -17.27
C PHE A 272 34.91 -18.90 -16.25
N TYR A 273 35.26 -18.76 -14.97
CA TYR A 273 34.47 -19.29 -13.85
C TYR A 273 34.32 -18.29 -12.71
N SER A 274 33.19 -18.34 -12.03
CA SER A 274 32.91 -17.48 -10.87
C SER A 274 33.38 -18.14 -9.58
N ARG A 275 33.91 -17.36 -8.61
CA ARG A 275 34.29 -17.82 -7.26
C ARG A 275 33.10 -17.74 -6.28
N SER A 276 32.12 -16.88 -6.58
CA SER A 276 30.89 -16.73 -5.79
C SER A 276 29.67 -16.59 -6.68
N GLY A 277 28.51 -16.95 -6.17
CA GLY A 277 27.21 -16.71 -6.79
C GLY A 277 26.68 -15.31 -6.48
N ALA A 278 25.58 -14.91 -7.12
CA ALA A 278 24.87 -13.68 -6.82
C ALA A 278 24.32 -13.63 -5.36
N ASP A 279 24.12 -14.82 -4.76
CA ASP A 279 23.72 -15.02 -3.36
C ASP A 279 24.91 -15.00 -2.38
N GLY A 280 26.11 -14.67 -2.83
CA GLY A 280 27.34 -14.65 -2.05
C GLY A 280 27.93 -16.03 -1.70
N LYS A 281 27.30 -17.14 -2.11
CA LYS A 281 27.82 -18.48 -1.84
C LYS A 281 29.03 -18.79 -2.73
N ALA A 282 30.02 -19.45 -2.15
CA ALA A 282 31.21 -19.89 -2.88
C ALA A 282 30.85 -20.90 -3.98
N LYS A 283 31.39 -20.68 -5.17
CA LYS A 283 31.33 -21.61 -6.32
C LYS A 283 32.67 -22.24 -6.57
N ARG A 284 32.65 -23.47 -7.05
CA ARG A 284 33.87 -24.20 -7.42
C ARG A 284 34.07 -24.19 -8.94
N PRO A 285 35.30 -24.11 -9.43
CA PRO A 285 35.57 -24.32 -10.85
C PRO A 285 35.20 -25.75 -11.26
N ALA A 286 34.77 -25.93 -12.49
CA ALA A 286 34.55 -27.26 -13.05
C ALA A 286 35.84 -28.09 -13.06
N TYR A 287 35.72 -29.41 -12.98
CA TYR A 287 36.88 -30.32 -13.05
C TYR A 287 37.71 -30.07 -14.32
N LEU A 288 37.09 -29.60 -15.39
CA LEU A 288 37.72 -29.25 -16.68
C LEU A 288 38.90 -28.28 -16.50
N ILE A 289 38.78 -27.30 -15.60
CA ILE A 289 39.85 -26.36 -15.28
C ILE A 289 41.11 -27.08 -14.79
N GLY A 290 40.92 -28.09 -13.93
CA GLY A 290 42.05 -28.92 -13.45
C GLY A 290 42.72 -29.75 -14.56
N GLU A 291 41.94 -30.30 -15.46
CA GLU A 291 42.47 -31.07 -16.61
C GLU A 291 43.19 -30.14 -17.60
N ILE A 292 42.65 -28.98 -17.94
CA ILE A 292 43.35 -28.02 -18.81
C ILE A 292 44.64 -27.53 -18.19
N ARG A 293 44.68 -27.25 -16.89
CA ARG A 293 45.94 -26.84 -16.19
C ARG A 293 46.98 -27.96 -16.14
N ARG A 294 46.55 -29.23 -16.14
CA ARG A 294 47.47 -30.37 -16.25
C ARG A 294 48.06 -30.48 -17.62
N LEU A 295 47.29 -30.20 -18.68
CA LEU A 295 47.78 -30.20 -20.06
C LEU A 295 48.64 -28.96 -20.40
N PHE A 296 48.28 -27.83 -19.83
CA PHE A 296 48.94 -26.54 -20.02
C PHE A 296 49.33 -25.92 -18.66
N PRO A 297 50.42 -26.37 -18.04
CA PRO A 297 50.81 -25.90 -16.71
C PRO A 297 51.10 -24.40 -16.64
N ASP A 298 51.55 -23.83 -17.73
CA ASP A 298 51.96 -22.41 -17.84
C ASP A 298 50.77 -21.48 -18.20
N ALA A 299 49.55 -22.00 -18.34
CA ALA A 299 48.38 -21.20 -18.64
C ALA A 299 48.06 -20.25 -17.50
N PRO A 300 47.97 -18.92 -17.72
CA PRO A 300 47.76 -17.96 -16.66
C PRO A 300 46.35 -18.10 -16.08
N VAL A 301 46.24 -17.90 -14.76
CA VAL A 301 44.96 -17.76 -14.05
C VAL A 301 44.86 -16.31 -13.60
N ILE A 302 43.94 -15.57 -14.17
CA ILE A 302 43.72 -14.15 -13.92
C ILE A 302 42.53 -14.00 -13.00
N ASP A 303 42.70 -13.30 -11.88
CA ASP A 303 41.62 -12.89 -11.00
C ASP A 303 41.17 -11.47 -11.42
N GLU A 304 40.08 -11.37 -12.18
CA GLU A 304 39.58 -10.09 -12.70
C GLU A 304 39.20 -9.11 -11.57
N ALA A 305 38.79 -9.63 -10.40
CA ALA A 305 38.43 -8.79 -9.28
C ALA A 305 39.62 -8.05 -8.68
N SER A 306 40.85 -8.59 -8.87
CA SER A 306 42.12 -8.00 -8.37
C SER A 306 42.91 -7.28 -9.47
N ARG A 307 42.44 -7.29 -10.71
CA ARG A 307 43.14 -6.66 -11.83
C ARG A 307 43.07 -5.15 -11.73
N PRO A 308 44.20 -4.44 -11.76
CA PRO A 308 44.25 -2.99 -11.71
C PRO A 308 43.41 -2.37 -12.86
N LEU A 309 42.72 -1.26 -12.58
CA LEU A 309 41.92 -0.56 -13.59
C LEU A 309 42.74 -0.14 -14.83
N THR A 310 44.03 0.19 -14.61
CA THR A 310 44.98 0.57 -15.66
C THR A 310 45.32 -0.57 -16.63
N GLU A 311 45.04 -1.81 -16.25
CA GLU A 311 45.30 -3.01 -17.08
C GLU A 311 44.03 -3.57 -17.74
N GLN A 312 42.90 -2.93 -17.50
CA GLN A 312 41.62 -3.34 -18.06
C GLN A 312 41.34 -2.57 -19.35
N GLU A 313 40.89 -3.27 -20.36
CA GLU A 313 40.32 -2.65 -21.56
C GLU A 313 38.88 -2.30 -21.29
N LEU A 314 38.58 -0.99 -21.17
CA LEU A 314 37.25 -0.50 -20.83
C LEU A 314 36.54 0.08 -22.05
N THR A 315 35.32 -0.39 -22.30
CA THR A 315 34.40 0.39 -23.12
C THR A 315 33.85 1.57 -22.30
N PRO A 316 33.33 2.62 -22.94
CA PRO A 316 32.73 3.74 -22.20
C PRO A 316 31.64 3.30 -21.22
N GLU A 317 30.81 2.31 -21.55
CA GLU A 317 29.74 1.81 -20.69
C GLU A 317 30.29 1.09 -19.45
N ILE A 318 31.31 0.27 -19.60
CA ILE A 318 31.97 -0.45 -18.50
C ILE A 318 32.76 0.53 -17.62
N GLY A 319 33.48 1.47 -18.25
CA GLY A 319 34.21 2.51 -17.56
C GLY A 319 33.32 3.38 -16.66
N LEU A 320 32.07 3.61 -17.06
CA LEU A 320 31.10 4.33 -16.26
C LEU A 320 30.78 3.61 -14.93
N GLN A 321 30.67 2.28 -14.96
CA GLN A 321 30.46 1.47 -13.75
C GLN A 321 31.64 1.56 -12.80
N GLU A 322 32.87 1.58 -13.34
CA GLU A 322 34.10 1.72 -12.56
C GLU A 322 34.22 3.15 -11.97
N LEU A 323 33.78 4.17 -12.70
CA LEU A 323 33.68 5.53 -12.20
C LEU A 323 32.70 5.63 -11.02
N ILE A 324 31.51 5.05 -11.13
CA ILE A 324 30.51 4.99 -10.05
C ILE A 324 31.09 4.30 -8.81
N ARG A 325 31.80 3.20 -9.02
CA ARG A 325 32.45 2.46 -7.94
C ARG A 325 33.52 3.30 -7.25
N GLY A 326 34.34 4.01 -8.03
CA GLY A 326 35.37 4.93 -7.53
C GLY A 326 34.79 6.10 -6.73
N LEU A 327 33.74 6.73 -7.22
CA LEU A 327 33.04 7.82 -6.54
C LEU A 327 32.43 7.36 -5.19
N ARG A 328 31.88 6.13 -5.15
CA ARG A 328 31.27 5.57 -3.94
C ARG A 328 32.29 5.18 -2.86
N MET A 329 33.46 4.69 -3.25
CA MET A 329 34.44 4.16 -2.28
C MET A 329 35.25 5.23 -1.56
N GLN A 330 35.33 6.45 -2.08
CA GLN A 330 36.13 7.58 -1.52
C GLN A 330 37.49 7.15 -0.93
N SER A 331 38.05 6.01 -1.36
CA SER A 331 39.27 5.47 -0.74
C SER A 331 40.49 5.96 -1.47
N ASP A 332 41.43 6.47 -0.72
CA ASP A 332 42.76 6.99 -1.16
C ASP A 332 43.62 5.96 -1.90
N ALA A 333 43.23 4.70 -1.94
CA ALA A 333 44.00 3.60 -2.48
C ALA A 333 44.00 3.45 -4.02
N GLY A 334 43.12 4.19 -4.72
CA GLY A 334 43.00 4.12 -6.20
C GLY A 334 42.94 5.50 -6.87
N GLY A 335 43.33 6.53 -6.18
CA GLY A 335 43.00 7.94 -6.44
C GLY A 335 43.30 8.54 -7.81
N SER A 336 44.18 7.99 -8.63
CA SER A 336 44.50 8.59 -9.93
C SER A 336 43.61 8.05 -11.09
N SER A 337 43.37 6.74 -11.10
CA SER A 337 42.75 6.08 -12.27
C SER A 337 41.30 6.45 -12.47
N TRP A 338 40.48 6.51 -11.43
CA TRP A 338 39.10 6.94 -11.56
C TRP A 338 38.95 8.43 -11.86
N MET A 339 39.93 9.27 -11.41
CA MET A 339 39.99 10.70 -11.74
C MET A 339 40.34 10.91 -13.22
N GLU A 340 41.23 10.08 -13.78
CA GLU A 340 41.54 10.08 -15.20
C GLU A 340 40.30 9.67 -16.02
N LEU A 341 39.59 8.65 -15.57
CA LEU A 341 38.35 8.20 -16.17
C LEU A 341 37.27 9.30 -16.15
N TYR A 342 37.08 9.97 -15.00
CA TYR A 342 36.20 11.14 -14.90
C TYR A 342 36.58 12.25 -15.88
N ASN A 343 37.86 12.59 -15.96
CA ASN A 343 38.34 13.63 -16.87
C ASN A 343 38.13 13.22 -18.33
N TRP A 344 38.21 11.94 -18.67
CA TRP A 344 37.90 11.44 -19.99
C TRP A 344 36.42 11.67 -20.32
N TYR A 345 35.51 11.25 -19.49
CA TYR A 345 34.05 11.45 -19.72
C TYR A 345 33.67 12.92 -19.82
N LYS A 346 34.26 13.78 -18.98
CA LYS A 346 33.96 15.21 -19.01
C LYS A 346 34.41 15.88 -20.31
N LYS A 347 35.39 15.32 -21.03
CA LYS A 347 35.86 15.83 -22.33
C LYS A 347 34.96 15.37 -23.51
N HIS A 348 34.12 14.37 -23.30
CA HIS A 348 33.27 13.82 -24.35
C HIS A 348 31.83 14.31 -24.18
N PRO A 349 31.33 15.18 -25.08
CA PRO A 349 30.03 15.85 -24.94
C PRO A 349 28.85 14.89 -24.79
N GLU A 350 28.90 13.73 -25.46
CA GLU A 350 27.88 12.70 -25.43
C GLU A 350 27.71 12.03 -24.04
N TRP A 351 28.71 12.16 -23.17
CA TRP A 351 28.73 11.60 -21.82
C TRP A 351 28.58 12.69 -20.72
N ALA A 352 28.79 13.97 -21.08
CA ALA A 352 28.86 15.06 -20.11
C ALA A 352 27.59 15.23 -19.27
N GLU A 353 26.41 15.06 -19.89
CA GLU A 353 25.11 15.13 -19.21
C GLU A 353 24.96 13.98 -18.22
N LYS A 354 25.20 12.72 -18.65
CA LYS A 354 25.16 11.54 -17.78
C LYS A 354 26.12 11.62 -16.59
N ILE A 355 27.30 12.21 -16.80
CA ILE A 355 28.25 12.43 -15.71
C ILE A 355 27.77 13.51 -14.75
N GLY A 356 27.12 14.55 -15.25
CA GLY A 356 26.46 15.56 -14.41
C GLY A 356 25.42 14.93 -13.50
N ASP A 357 24.51 14.15 -14.05
CA ASP A 357 23.47 13.44 -13.30
C ASP A 357 24.04 12.47 -12.26
N LEU A 358 25.12 11.75 -12.63
CA LEU A 358 25.82 10.83 -11.72
C LEU A 358 26.46 11.55 -10.53
N LEU A 359 27.08 12.71 -10.76
CA LEU A 359 27.66 13.52 -9.69
C LEU A 359 26.55 14.07 -8.79
N ASP A 360 25.50 14.62 -9.38
CA ASP A 360 24.35 15.12 -8.62
C ASP A 360 23.72 14.02 -7.77
N ALA A 361 23.59 12.82 -8.31
CA ALA A 361 23.11 11.66 -7.56
C ALA A 361 24.09 11.19 -6.46
N SER A 362 25.40 11.19 -6.76
CA SER A 362 26.45 10.71 -5.81
C SER A 362 26.63 11.64 -4.62
N PHE A 363 26.44 12.94 -4.83
CA PHE A 363 26.56 13.96 -3.79
C PHE A 363 25.20 14.55 -3.40
N TYR A 364 24.11 13.86 -3.75
CA TYR A 364 22.78 14.29 -3.37
C TYR A 364 22.65 14.40 -1.86
N SER A 365 22.22 15.57 -1.40
CA SER A 365 21.83 15.82 -0.03
C SER A 365 20.46 16.45 0.00
N TYR A 366 19.58 15.91 0.79
CA TYR A 366 18.25 16.48 0.94
C TYR A 366 18.30 17.79 1.71
N HIS A 367 17.77 18.86 1.11
CA HIS A 367 17.55 20.13 1.80
C HIS A 367 16.05 20.36 2.01
N PRO A 368 15.60 20.58 3.27
CA PRO A 368 14.18 20.85 3.55
C PRO A 368 13.70 22.05 2.72
N LYS A 369 12.72 21.80 1.86
CA LYS A 369 12.11 22.85 1.01
C LYS A 369 10.84 23.39 1.68
N GLN A 370 10.52 24.64 1.36
CA GLN A 370 9.26 25.29 1.69
C GLN A 370 8.63 25.78 0.38
N ILE A 371 7.31 25.73 0.32
CA ILE A 371 6.56 26.41 -0.73
C ILE A 371 6.30 27.87 -0.30
N SER A 372 6.03 28.75 -1.24
CA SER A 372 5.72 30.15 -0.89
C SER A 372 4.38 30.24 -0.13
N GLU A 373 4.17 31.31 0.62
CA GLU A 373 2.90 31.55 1.32
C GLU A 373 1.73 31.68 0.33
N GLU A 374 1.97 32.26 -0.85
CA GLU A 374 0.98 32.37 -1.92
C GLU A 374 0.58 31.00 -2.44
N ALA A 375 1.55 30.13 -2.69
CA ALA A 375 1.29 28.74 -3.09
C ALA A 375 0.55 27.96 -2.00
N ALA A 376 0.92 28.15 -0.74
CA ALA A 376 0.23 27.53 0.39
C ALA A 376 -1.24 28.01 0.49
N LYS A 377 -1.49 29.31 0.34
CA LYS A 377 -2.86 29.88 0.30
C LYS A 377 -3.68 29.37 -0.88
N LEU A 378 -3.05 29.18 -2.04
CA LEU A 378 -3.72 28.63 -3.21
C LEU A 378 -4.12 27.16 -2.99
N LEU A 379 -3.20 26.33 -2.46
CA LEU A 379 -3.41 24.89 -2.22
C LEU A 379 -4.40 24.62 -1.09
N TYR A 380 -4.33 25.38 -0.01
CA TYR A 380 -5.13 25.13 1.19
C TYR A 380 -6.39 25.99 1.30
N GLY A 381 -6.52 27.03 0.47
CA GLY A 381 -7.61 27.99 0.50
C GLY A 381 -7.40 29.11 1.51
N THR A 382 -8.11 30.24 1.32
CA THR A 382 -8.07 31.41 2.22
C THR A 382 -8.79 31.15 3.54
N HIS A 383 -9.82 30.30 3.53
CA HIS A 383 -10.52 29.82 4.74
C HIS A 383 -10.08 28.40 5.05
N PHE A 384 -9.04 28.29 5.83
CA PHE A 384 -8.43 27.03 6.19
C PHE A 384 -9.37 26.20 7.10
N GLN A 385 -9.93 25.09 6.56
CA GLN A 385 -10.70 24.18 7.39
C GLN A 385 -9.79 23.47 8.41
N ASN A 386 -9.97 23.80 9.68
CA ASN A 386 -9.12 23.36 10.78
C ASN A 386 -9.53 22.00 11.33
N SER A 387 -9.32 20.91 10.58
CA SER A 387 -9.52 19.59 11.19
C SER A 387 -8.33 19.22 12.09
N ILE A 388 -8.62 18.73 13.28
CA ILE A 388 -7.58 18.37 14.27
C ILE A 388 -6.71 17.23 13.72
N SER A 389 -7.30 16.26 13.06
CA SER A 389 -6.56 15.16 12.40
C SER A 389 -5.56 15.67 11.37
N ARG A 390 -5.87 16.77 10.68
CA ARG A 390 -4.96 17.42 9.75
C ARG A 390 -3.74 18.03 10.47
N MET A 391 -3.96 18.66 11.63
CA MET A 391 -2.87 19.22 12.44
C MET A 391 -1.99 18.12 13.05
N GLU A 392 -2.57 17.04 13.55
CA GLU A 392 -1.84 15.88 14.05
C GLU A 392 -1.02 15.22 12.93
N LYS A 393 -1.56 15.12 11.69
CA LYS A 393 -0.84 14.62 10.53
C LYS A 393 0.35 15.53 10.16
N PHE A 394 0.17 16.85 10.23
CA PHE A 394 1.27 17.80 10.02
C PHE A 394 2.38 17.62 11.06
N SER A 395 2.01 17.47 12.33
CA SER A 395 2.96 17.22 13.42
C SER A 395 3.70 15.90 13.28
N ALA A 396 3.07 14.90 12.67
CA ALA A 396 3.68 13.63 12.37
C ALA A 396 4.67 13.72 11.18
N CYS A 397 4.29 14.41 10.11
CA CYS A 397 5.15 14.71 8.97
C CYS A 397 4.51 15.82 8.12
N ALA A 398 5.21 16.95 7.97
CA ALA A 398 4.72 18.08 7.17
C ALA A 398 4.53 17.73 5.69
N PHE A 399 5.41 16.88 5.13
CA PHE A 399 5.29 16.42 3.76
C PHE A 399 4.08 15.50 3.53
N ALA A 400 3.83 14.55 4.44
CA ALA A 400 2.64 13.71 4.37
C ALA A 400 1.34 14.54 4.46
N HIS A 401 1.34 15.62 5.24
CA HIS A 401 0.25 16.59 5.26
C HIS A 401 0.10 17.30 3.91
N PHE A 402 1.21 17.76 3.31
CA PHE A 402 1.21 18.42 2.00
C PHE A 402 0.63 17.51 0.90
N LEU A 403 1.05 16.24 0.84
CA LEU A 403 0.51 15.29 -0.13
C LEU A 403 -0.98 15.03 0.09
N ALA A 404 -1.41 14.85 1.36
CA ALA A 404 -2.81 14.54 1.68
C ALA A 404 -3.77 15.70 1.46
N TYR A 405 -3.38 16.92 1.86
CA TYR A 405 -4.30 18.06 1.94
C TYR A 405 -3.95 19.21 0.97
N GLY A 406 -2.70 19.27 0.51
CA GLY A 406 -2.27 20.18 -0.55
C GLY A 406 -2.54 19.62 -1.93
N LEU A 407 -1.88 18.51 -2.24
CA LEU A 407 -2.04 17.82 -3.52
C LEU A 407 -3.26 16.88 -3.56
N ARG A 408 -3.88 16.60 -2.42
CA ARG A 408 -5.07 15.75 -2.27
C ARG A 408 -4.87 14.35 -2.83
N LEU A 409 -3.65 13.82 -2.73
CA LEU A 409 -3.36 12.46 -3.15
C LEU A 409 -4.07 11.47 -2.24
N LYS A 410 -4.80 10.56 -2.86
CA LYS A 410 -5.58 9.51 -2.19
C LYS A 410 -5.19 8.16 -2.78
N GLU A 411 -5.32 7.10 -2.00
CA GLU A 411 -5.34 5.74 -2.55
C GLU A 411 -6.59 5.56 -3.42
N ARG A 412 -6.52 4.63 -4.37
CA ARG A 412 -7.68 4.27 -5.18
C ARG A 412 -8.80 3.75 -4.28
N ASN A 413 -10.02 4.14 -4.57
CA ASN A 413 -11.18 3.60 -3.86
C ASN A 413 -11.39 2.15 -4.29
N GLU A 414 -11.37 1.23 -3.34
CA GLU A 414 -11.65 -0.18 -3.59
C GLU A 414 -13.02 -0.55 -3.00
N TYR A 415 -13.76 -1.42 -3.71
CA TYR A 415 -15.03 -1.95 -3.25
C TYR A 415 -14.81 -3.03 -2.18
N GLU A 416 -14.20 -2.60 -1.08
CA GLU A 416 -13.95 -3.43 0.10
C GLU A 416 -14.45 -2.73 1.35
N PHE A 417 -14.92 -3.53 2.30
CA PHE A 417 -15.28 -3.04 3.62
C PHE A 417 -14.02 -2.91 4.48
N GLN A 418 -13.56 -1.68 4.64
CA GLN A 418 -12.31 -1.35 5.33
C GLN A 418 -12.53 -1.11 6.85
N PRO A 419 -11.46 -1.16 7.67
CA PRO A 419 -11.56 -0.83 9.10
C PRO A 419 -12.12 0.57 9.39
N LEU A 420 -11.90 1.53 8.49
CA LEU A 420 -12.45 2.89 8.60
C LEU A 420 -13.99 2.89 8.46
N ASP A 421 -14.52 2.08 7.54
CA ASP A 421 -15.97 1.94 7.34
C ASP A 421 -16.65 1.36 8.57
N LEU A 422 -15.99 0.39 9.21
CA LEU A 422 -16.45 -0.20 10.47
C LEU A 422 -16.54 0.85 11.58
N GLY A 423 -15.57 1.78 11.63
CA GLY A 423 -15.59 2.94 12.52
C GLY A 423 -16.79 3.85 12.25
N ASN A 424 -17.02 4.22 10.99
CA ASN A 424 -18.10 5.12 10.59
C ASN A 424 -19.48 4.53 10.89
N VAL A 425 -19.71 3.25 10.61
CA VAL A 425 -20.96 2.54 10.93
C VAL A 425 -21.15 2.48 12.46
N PHE A 426 -20.07 2.24 13.21
CA PHE A 426 -20.13 2.21 14.68
C PHE A 426 -20.53 3.57 15.25
N HIS A 427 -19.90 4.66 14.83
CA HIS A 427 -20.22 6.02 15.28
C HIS A 427 -21.69 6.38 14.97
N SER A 428 -22.14 6.11 13.75
CA SER A 428 -23.54 6.32 13.34
C SER A 428 -24.50 5.50 14.22
N ALA A 429 -24.21 4.23 14.49
CA ALA A 429 -25.04 3.38 15.32
C ALA A 429 -25.07 3.85 16.79
N MET A 430 -23.94 4.34 17.32
CA MET A 430 -23.88 4.91 18.67
C MET A 430 -24.67 6.20 18.79
N GLU A 431 -24.63 7.08 17.79
CA GLU A 431 -25.44 8.30 17.72
C GLU A 431 -26.94 7.97 17.74
N ARG A 432 -27.38 7.04 16.86
CA ARG A 432 -28.77 6.61 16.75
C ARG A 432 -29.28 5.95 18.04
N TYR A 433 -28.47 5.05 18.59
CA TYR A 433 -28.79 4.43 19.87
C TYR A 433 -28.96 5.48 20.98
N SER A 434 -28.02 6.43 21.04
CA SER A 434 -28.05 7.49 22.06
C SER A 434 -29.32 8.34 21.95
N GLY A 435 -29.72 8.73 20.75
CA GLY A 435 -30.97 9.46 20.52
C GLY A 435 -32.24 8.66 20.86
N LYS A 436 -32.22 7.33 20.67
CA LYS A 436 -33.30 6.44 21.08
C LYS A 436 -33.32 6.26 22.60
N ALA A 437 -32.17 6.10 23.24
CA ALA A 437 -32.04 5.96 24.67
C ALA A 437 -32.50 7.21 25.43
N GLU A 438 -32.26 8.41 24.90
CA GLU A 438 -32.77 9.66 25.44
C GLU A 438 -34.32 9.70 25.45
N LYS A 439 -34.96 9.22 24.38
CA LYS A 439 -36.44 9.13 24.29
C LYS A 439 -37.03 8.13 25.29
N GLU A 440 -36.30 7.09 25.65
CA GLU A 440 -36.69 6.09 26.67
C GLU A 440 -36.35 6.53 28.10
N GLY A 441 -35.93 7.77 28.28
CA GLY A 441 -35.68 8.35 29.60
C GLY A 441 -34.26 8.26 30.14
N GLY A 442 -33.30 7.88 29.29
CA GLY A 442 -31.86 7.86 29.55
C GLY A 442 -31.24 6.48 29.63
N TRP A 443 -29.94 6.40 29.43
CA TRP A 443 -29.16 5.17 29.29
C TRP A 443 -29.32 4.17 30.43
N THR A 444 -29.36 4.66 31.68
CA THR A 444 -29.37 3.82 32.89
C THR A 444 -30.76 3.28 33.26
N LYS A 445 -31.82 3.76 32.58
CA LYS A 445 -33.21 3.38 32.85
C LYS A 445 -33.76 2.30 31.93
N ILE A 446 -33.01 1.91 30.92
CA ILE A 446 -33.42 0.95 29.88
C ILE A 446 -33.08 -0.46 30.34
N GLU A 447 -34.07 -1.36 30.35
CA GLU A 447 -33.88 -2.76 30.63
C GLU A 447 -33.02 -3.45 29.54
N GLU A 448 -32.33 -4.52 29.95
CA GLU A 448 -31.32 -5.18 29.09
C GLU A 448 -31.88 -5.66 27.74
N GLU A 449 -33.05 -6.27 27.74
CA GLU A 449 -33.67 -6.76 26.49
C GLU A 449 -34.02 -5.62 25.55
N LYS A 450 -34.58 -4.53 26.06
CA LYS A 450 -34.90 -3.34 25.29
C LYS A 450 -33.65 -2.66 24.78
N ARG A 451 -32.59 -2.61 25.59
CA ARG A 451 -31.30 -2.06 25.22
C ARG A 451 -30.69 -2.80 24.02
N GLN A 452 -30.70 -4.14 24.05
CA GLN A 452 -30.21 -4.97 22.93
C GLN A 452 -31.04 -4.77 21.66
N GLN A 453 -32.37 -4.63 21.79
CA GLN A 453 -33.24 -4.31 20.68
C GLN A 453 -32.87 -2.98 20.03
N LEU A 454 -32.73 -1.92 20.85
CA LEU A 454 -32.39 -0.57 20.36
C LEU A 454 -31.01 -0.51 19.69
N VAL A 455 -30.04 -1.26 20.23
CA VAL A 455 -28.70 -1.41 19.58
C VAL A 455 -28.84 -2.02 18.22
N ARG A 456 -29.57 -3.12 18.08
CA ARG A 456 -29.76 -3.80 16.78
C ARG A 456 -30.47 -2.91 15.77
N GLU A 457 -31.58 -2.27 16.15
CA GLU A 457 -32.29 -1.32 15.29
C GLU A 457 -31.39 -0.17 14.83
N SER A 458 -30.54 0.35 15.71
CA SER A 458 -29.62 1.44 15.40
C SER A 458 -28.51 1.01 14.44
N LEU A 459 -28.03 -0.23 14.59
CA LEU A 459 -27.06 -0.83 13.68
C LEU A 459 -27.67 -1.05 12.31
N ASP A 460 -28.86 -1.66 12.22
CA ASP A 460 -29.54 -1.95 10.96
C ASP A 460 -29.83 -0.65 10.16
N GLU A 461 -30.29 0.40 10.85
CA GLU A 461 -30.47 1.71 10.22
C GLU A 461 -29.16 2.32 9.72
N SER A 462 -28.09 2.19 10.49
CA SER A 462 -26.76 2.71 10.10
C SER A 462 -26.17 1.96 8.92
N ILE A 463 -26.37 0.64 8.85
CA ILE A 463 -25.98 -0.19 7.71
C ILE A 463 -26.79 0.18 6.45
N ALA A 464 -28.10 0.40 6.62
CA ALA A 464 -28.97 0.78 5.50
C ALA A 464 -28.55 2.12 4.86
N ASP A 465 -28.18 3.10 5.67
CA ASP A 465 -27.71 4.41 5.19
C ASP A 465 -26.28 4.36 4.60
N TYR A 466 -25.43 3.50 5.13
CA TYR A 466 -24.04 3.39 4.67
C TYR A 466 -23.92 2.80 3.26
N GLY A 467 -24.92 2.07 2.80
CA GLY A 467 -24.94 1.45 1.47
C GLY A 467 -24.86 -0.08 1.55
N ASN A 468 -26.01 -0.69 1.62
CA ASN A 468 -26.27 -2.11 1.84
C ASN A 468 -25.46 -3.09 0.95
N SER A 469 -25.08 -2.68 -0.26
CA SER A 469 -24.54 -3.60 -1.26
C SER A 469 -23.12 -4.09 -0.95
N VAL A 470 -22.28 -3.26 -0.30
CA VAL A 470 -20.90 -3.65 0.07
C VAL A 470 -20.88 -4.58 1.28
N LEU A 471 -21.72 -4.27 2.26
CA LEU A 471 -21.75 -4.96 3.55
C LEU A 471 -22.24 -6.40 3.45
N TYR A 472 -23.12 -6.71 2.47
CA TYR A 472 -23.65 -8.05 2.20
C TYR A 472 -23.02 -8.71 0.96
N SER A 473 -21.93 -8.19 0.44
CA SER A 473 -21.28 -8.70 -0.77
C SER A 473 -20.51 -10.01 -0.58
N SER A 474 -20.20 -10.37 0.66
CA SER A 474 -19.46 -11.61 0.98
C SER A 474 -19.78 -12.13 2.38
N ALA A 475 -19.60 -13.45 2.59
CA ALA A 475 -19.74 -14.08 3.90
C ALA A 475 -18.76 -13.48 4.95
N ARG A 476 -17.62 -12.95 4.52
CA ARG A 476 -16.68 -12.23 5.38
C ARG A 476 -17.30 -10.93 5.92
N ASN A 477 -17.96 -10.17 5.05
CA ASN A 477 -18.59 -8.93 5.44
C ASN A 477 -19.80 -9.16 6.36
N GLU A 478 -20.62 -10.19 6.11
CA GLU A 478 -21.71 -10.61 7.01
C GLU A 478 -21.19 -10.98 8.40
N TYR A 479 -20.06 -11.70 8.47
CA TYR A 479 -19.39 -11.97 9.73
C TYR A 479 -18.92 -10.68 10.45
N MET A 480 -18.42 -9.69 9.70
CA MET A 480 -18.00 -8.41 10.27
C MET A 480 -19.19 -7.63 10.86
N ILE A 481 -20.38 -7.69 10.24
CA ILE A 481 -21.60 -7.11 10.79
C ILE A 481 -21.97 -7.80 12.12
N THR A 482 -21.94 -9.12 12.16
CA THR A 482 -22.19 -9.89 13.39
C THR A 482 -21.20 -9.53 14.50
N ARG A 483 -19.96 -9.34 14.15
CA ARG A 483 -18.94 -8.88 15.08
C ARG A 483 -19.19 -7.46 15.58
N LEU A 484 -19.66 -6.57 14.69
CA LEU A 484 -19.99 -5.19 15.03
C LEU A 484 -21.19 -5.11 15.97
N ASP A 485 -22.24 -5.91 15.76
CA ASP A 485 -23.39 -6.02 16.66
C ASP A 485 -22.94 -6.41 18.08
N ARG A 486 -22.10 -7.44 18.19
CA ARG A 486 -21.55 -7.87 19.47
C ARG A 486 -20.71 -6.78 20.13
N LEU A 487 -19.91 -6.07 19.35
CA LEU A 487 -19.05 -4.99 19.84
C LEU A 487 -19.88 -3.80 20.37
N LEU A 488 -20.94 -3.42 19.63
CA LEU A 488 -21.88 -2.36 20.03
C LEU A 488 -22.62 -2.73 21.30
N ASN A 489 -23.21 -3.92 21.39
CA ASN A 489 -23.88 -4.40 22.59
C ASN A 489 -22.95 -4.38 23.81
N ARG A 490 -21.69 -4.82 23.63
CA ARG A 490 -20.67 -4.80 24.68
C ARG A 490 -20.30 -3.38 25.11
N THR A 491 -20.13 -2.48 24.15
CA THR A 491 -19.81 -1.08 24.41
C THR A 491 -20.94 -0.36 25.13
N VAL A 492 -22.17 -0.51 24.64
CA VAL A 492 -23.35 0.11 25.27
C VAL A 492 -23.55 -0.42 26.70
N TRP A 493 -23.44 -1.74 26.91
CA TRP A 493 -23.48 -2.32 28.24
C TRP A 493 -22.44 -1.71 29.18
N ALA A 494 -21.17 -1.68 28.77
CA ALA A 494 -20.10 -1.18 29.63
C ALA A 494 -20.26 0.32 29.93
N LEU A 495 -20.65 1.13 28.94
CA LEU A 495 -20.91 2.57 29.16
C LEU A 495 -22.09 2.80 30.06
N THR A 496 -23.16 2.00 30.00
CA THR A 496 -24.32 2.08 30.90
C THR A 496 -23.90 1.77 32.33
N GLU A 497 -23.15 0.70 32.55
CA GLU A 497 -22.64 0.35 33.89
C GLU A 497 -21.68 1.41 34.47
N GLN A 498 -20.87 2.02 33.59
CA GLN A 498 -19.96 3.10 33.97
C GLN A 498 -20.71 4.38 34.31
N LEU A 499 -21.76 4.74 33.57
CA LEU A 499 -22.62 5.88 33.85
C LEU A 499 -23.35 5.71 35.21
N ALA A 500 -23.84 4.53 35.52
CA ALA A 500 -24.53 4.22 36.75
C ALA A 500 -23.67 4.43 38.03
N ARG A 501 -22.35 4.50 37.87
CA ARG A 501 -21.39 4.73 38.95
C ARG A 501 -21.16 6.20 39.31
N GLY A 502 -21.60 7.12 38.48
CA GLY A 502 -21.43 8.57 38.66
C GLY A 502 -22.75 9.31 38.51
N ASP A 503 -22.65 10.65 38.44
CA ASP A 503 -23.77 11.56 38.28
C ASP A 503 -23.84 12.19 36.89
N PHE A 504 -22.96 11.76 35.97
CA PHE A 504 -22.94 12.29 34.62
C PHE A 504 -24.05 11.69 33.76
N GLU A 505 -24.71 12.55 33.01
CA GLU A 505 -25.67 12.15 31.95
C GLU A 505 -25.17 12.58 30.59
N PRO A 506 -25.36 11.77 29.54
CA PRO A 506 -25.04 12.16 28.18
C PRO A 506 -25.89 13.35 27.75
N SER A 507 -25.27 14.37 27.18
CA SER A 507 -25.90 15.66 26.84
C SER A 507 -25.81 16.02 25.36
N ALA A 508 -24.81 15.53 24.65
CA ALA A 508 -24.66 15.74 23.22
C ALA A 508 -23.88 14.59 22.57
N TYR A 509 -24.25 14.29 21.32
CA TYR A 509 -23.65 13.25 20.51
C TYR A 509 -23.29 13.83 19.15
N GLU A 510 -22.18 13.36 18.55
CA GLU A 510 -21.72 13.75 17.21
C GLU A 510 -21.83 15.26 16.95
N LEU A 511 -21.44 16.04 17.97
CA LEU A 511 -21.57 17.48 17.97
C LEU A 511 -20.54 18.13 17.04
N SER A 512 -21.01 18.70 15.95
CA SER A 512 -20.17 19.45 15.01
C SER A 512 -19.76 20.81 15.57
N PHE A 513 -18.46 21.13 15.45
CA PHE A 513 -17.91 22.46 15.74
C PHE A 513 -16.80 22.77 14.74
N GLY A 514 -16.82 23.96 14.10
CA GLY A 514 -15.89 24.29 13.04
C GLY A 514 -15.78 23.12 12.01
N SER A 515 -14.61 22.54 11.89
CA SER A 515 -14.35 21.36 11.02
C SER A 515 -14.17 20.03 11.79
N GLY A 516 -14.51 20.01 13.08
CA GLY A 516 -14.44 18.82 13.94
C GLY A 516 -15.81 18.35 14.41
N LYS A 517 -15.85 17.13 14.94
CA LYS A 517 -17.05 16.49 15.48
C LYS A 517 -16.68 15.81 16.78
N ILE A 518 -17.39 16.14 17.86
CA ILE A 518 -17.20 15.53 19.18
C ILE A 518 -18.16 14.36 19.30
N ASP A 519 -17.66 13.16 19.50
CA ASP A 519 -18.49 11.96 19.51
C ASP A 519 -19.53 11.98 20.64
N ARG A 520 -19.09 12.36 21.86
CA ARG A 520 -19.99 12.40 23.00
C ARG A 520 -19.52 13.39 24.07
N ILE A 521 -20.48 14.14 24.59
CA ILE A 521 -20.32 15.01 25.76
C ILE A 521 -21.29 14.55 26.84
N ASP A 522 -20.79 14.22 28.03
CA ASP A 522 -21.59 13.98 29.23
C ASP A 522 -21.48 15.18 30.20
N VAL A 523 -22.55 15.48 30.89
CA VAL A 523 -22.66 16.63 31.78
C VAL A 523 -23.24 16.19 33.13
N CYS A 524 -22.69 16.74 34.22
CA CYS A 524 -23.31 16.68 35.53
C CYS A 524 -23.66 18.11 35.96
N GLU A 525 -24.94 18.42 36.10
CA GLU A 525 -25.44 19.74 36.47
C GLU A 525 -25.77 19.78 37.95
N THR A 526 -25.15 20.71 38.67
CA THR A 526 -25.48 21.05 40.06
C THR A 526 -26.13 22.43 40.13
N ARG A 527 -26.40 22.94 41.33
CA ARG A 527 -27.03 24.25 41.55
C ARG A 527 -26.19 25.38 40.94
N ASP A 528 -24.87 25.38 41.17
CA ASP A 528 -23.98 26.49 40.83
C ASP A 528 -22.91 26.12 39.80
N GLU A 529 -22.75 24.83 39.49
CA GLU A 529 -21.68 24.31 38.67
C GLU A 529 -22.20 23.33 37.60
N VAL A 530 -21.44 23.22 36.50
CA VAL A 530 -21.68 22.26 35.43
C VAL A 530 -20.38 21.55 35.12
N TYR A 531 -20.33 20.26 35.36
CA TYR A 531 -19.18 19.42 35.11
C TYR A 531 -19.27 18.79 33.71
N VAL A 532 -18.18 18.83 32.95
CA VAL A 532 -18.14 18.39 31.55
C VAL A 532 -17.15 17.27 31.39
N LYS A 533 -17.58 16.19 30.74
CA LYS A 533 -16.76 15.04 30.36
C LYS A 533 -16.89 14.82 28.85
N VAL A 534 -15.73 14.64 28.18
CA VAL A 534 -15.67 14.36 26.73
C VAL A 534 -15.20 12.93 26.51
N ILE A 535 -15.89 12.22 25.63
CA ILE A 535 -15.54 10.86 25.21
C ILE A 535 -15.44 10.82 23.69
N ASP A 536 -14.35 10.21 23.19
CA ASP A 536 -14.09 9.97 21.78
C ASP A 536 -13.89 8.47 21.55
N TYR A 537 -14.63 7.89 20.60
CA TYR A 537 -14.59 6.46 20.31
C TYR A 537 -13.45 6.11 19.37
N LYS A 538 -12.67 5.08 19.69
CA LYS A 538 -11.51 4.67 18.89
C LYS A 538 -11.53 3.17 18.56
N THR A 539 -11.38 2.83 17.30
CA THR A 539 -11.23 1.45 16.83
C THR A 539 -9.83 0.88 17.10
N GLY A 540 -8.82 1.77 17.24
CA GLY A 540 -7.42 1.40 17.46
C GLY A 540 -7.02 1.32 18.92
N GLN A 541 -5.75 0.94 19.17
CA GLN A 541 -5.18 0.79 20.52
C GLN A 541 -4.58 2.10 21.09
N LYS A 542 -4.77 3.23 20.42
CA LYS A 542 -4.18 4.53 20.82
C LYS A 542 -4.70 4.94 22.21
N GLY A 543 -3.79 5.17 23.14
CA GLY A 543 -4.09 5.73 24.47
C GLY A 543 -3.72 7.19 24.57
N PHE A 544 -4.23 7.90 25.59
CA PHE A 544 -3.85 9.29 25.83
C PHE A 544 -2.42 9.38 26.39
N ASP A 545 -1.59 10.20 25.74
CA ASP A 545 -0.18 10.44 26.12
C ASP A 545 0.10 11.94 26.15
N VAL A 546 0.47 12.45 27.35
CA VAL A 546 0.78 13.88 27.58
C VAL A 546 2.03 14.31 26.77
N SER A 547 2.98 13.40 26.57
CA SER A 547 4.14 13.66 25.70
C SER A 547 3.71 13.85 24.24
N ALA A 548 2.78 13.04 23.75
CA ALA A 548 2.22 13.19 22.41
C ALA A 548 1.40 14.48 22.26
N LEU A 549 0.68 14.90 23.29
CA LEU A 549 -0.01 16.20 23.33
C LEU A 549 1.00 17.35 23.16
N TYR A 550 2.10 17.34 23.92
CA TYR A 550 3.14 18.37 23.84
C TYR A 550 3.72 18.49 22.41
N TYR A 551 3.91 17.39 21.73
CA TYR A 551 4.42 17.40 20.34
C TYR A 551 3.36 17.66 19.25
N GLY A 552 2.10 17.86 19.64
CA GLY A 552 1.00 18.09 18.68
C GLY A 552 0.51 16.83 17.97
N LEU A 553 0.88 15.64 18.47
CA LEU A 553 0.48 14.33 17.89
C LEU A 553 -0.86 13.82 18.45
N GLN A 554 -1.39 14.42 19.53
CA GLN A 554 -2.66 14.10 20.18
C GLN A 554 -3.33 15.35 20.73
N LEU A 555 -3.84 16.21 19.85
CA LEU A 555 -4.52 17.45 20.23
C LEU A 555 -6.03 17.24 20.45
N GLN A 556 -6.59 16.20 19.86
CA GLN A 556 -8.04 16.00 19.69
C GLN A 556 -8.84 16.17 20.99
N LEU A 557 -8.50 15.44 22.04
CA LEU A 557 -9.28 15.45 23.28
C LEU A 557 -9.29 16.81 23.98
N MET A 558 -8.18 17.54 23.97
CA MET A 558 -8.09 18.86 24.62
C MET A 558 -8.84 19.93 23.83
N VAL A 559 -8.71 19.94 22.51
CA VAL A 559 -9.47 20.85 21.65
C VAL A 559 -10.98 20.55 21.74
N TYR A 560 -11.36 19.29 21.83
CA TYR A 560 -12.77 18.90 22.05
C TYR A 560 -13.29 19.39 23.42
N MET A 561 -12.47 19.29 24.45
CA MET A 561 -12.85 19.83 25.79
C MET A 561 -13.01 21.33 25.75
N ASN A 562 -12.13 22.07 25.05
CA ASN A 562 -12.27 23.53 24.90
C ASN A 562 -13.60 23.87 24.20
N ALA A 563 -13.91 23.23 23.07
CA ALA A 563 -15.17 23.45 22.37
C ALA A 563 -16.41 23.06 23.22
N ALA A 564 -16.35 21.93 23.95
CA ALA A 564 -17.41 21.48 24.82
C ALA A 564 -17.65 22.46 25.98
N THR A 565 -16.58 22.92 26.60
CA THR A 565 -16.65 23.89 27.73
C THR A 565 -17.26 25.23 27.27
N ASP A 566 -16.85 25.74 26.13
CA ASP A 566 -17.38 26.99 25.57
C ASP A 566 -18.86 26.87 25.18
N ARG A 567 -19.27 25.72 24.68
CA ARG A 567 -20.68 25.44 24.41
C ARG A 567 -21.51 25.38 25.71
N MET A 568 -20.98 24.71 26.73
CA MET A 568 -21.68 24.59 28.01
C MET A 568 -21.78 25.95 28.75
N LYS A 569 -20.77 26.83 28.65
CA LYS A 569 -20.86 28.21 29.14
C LYS A 569 -22.01 28.98 28.47
N LYS A 570 -22.24 28.79 27.20
CA LYS A 570 -23.37 29.41 26.47
C LYS A 570 -24.72 28.80 26.85
N ARG A 571 -24.76 27.48 27.11
CA ARG A 571 -26.00 26.75 27.46
C ARG A 571 -26.46 27.02 28.91
N TYR A 572 -25.50 27.23 29.80
CA TYR A 572 -25.73 27.43 31.24
C TYR A 572 -25.17 28.79 31.72
N PRO A 573 -25.77 29.90 31.29
CA PRO A 573 -25.29 31.23 31.66
C PRO A 573 -25.46 31.40 33.19
N GLY A 574 -24.40 31.80 33.88
CA GLY A 574 -24.37 32.03 35.33
C GLY A 574 -23.90 30.85 36.18
N LYS A 575 -23.66 29.66 35.58
CA LYS A 575 -23.02 28.54 36.27
C LYS A 575 -21.53 28.45 35.91
N GLN A 576 -20.73 28.01 36.87
CA GLN A 576 -19.33 27.69 36.59
C GLN A 576 -19.23 26.39 35.83
N VAL A 577 -18.55 26.40 34.67
CA VAL A 577 -18.32 25.22 33.87
C VAL A 577 -16.94 24.64 34.17
N ILE A 578 -16.91 23.38 34.59
CA ILE A 578 -15.72 22.69 35.09
C ILE A 578 -15.41 21.51 34.19
N PRO A 579 -14.25 21.49 33.47
CA PRO A 579 -13.80 20.33 32.73
C PRO A 579 -13.41 19.22 33.72
N SER A 580 -14.06 18.06 33.64
CA SER A 580 -13.90 16.95 34.60
C SER A 580 -13.01 15.81 34.06
N GLY A 581 -12.99 15.59 32.76
CA GLY A 581 -12.14 14.58 32.20
C GLY A 581 -12.32 14.38 30.69
N VAL A 582 -11.29 13.89 30.05
CA VAL A 582 -11.25 13.57 28.62
C VAL A 582 -10.83 12.12 28.42
N PHE A 583 -11.52 11.42 27.54
CA PHE A 583 -11.35 9.98 27.42
C PHE A 583 -11.40 9.50 25.98
N TYR A 584 -10.49 8.57 25.64
CA TYR A 584 -10.63 7.66 24.52
C TYR A 584 -11.35 6.40 25.00
N TYR A 585 -12.46 6.07 24.38
CA TYR A 585 -13.14 4.80 24.57
C TYR A 585 -12.75 3.82 23.48
N ARG A 586 -12.02 2.77 23.84
CA ARG A 586 -11.55 1.78 22.87
C ARG A 586 -12.61 0.75 22.59
N MET A 587 -13.00 0.64 21.33
CA MET A 587 -13.92 -0.39 20.84
C MET A 587 -13.18 -1.74 20.78
N LYS A 588 -13.29 -2.55 21.82
CA LYS A 588 -12.64 -3.86 21.89
C LYS A 588 -13.60 -4.90 22.48
N ASP A 589 -13.36 -6.15 22.13
CA ASP A 589 -14.04 -7.32 22.69
C ASP A 589 -12.98 -8.19 23.37
N PRO A 590 -12.68 -7.92 24.67
CA PRO A 590 -11.59 -8.60 25.35
C PRO A 590 -11.90 -10.06 25.62
N LEU A 591 -10.93 -10.93 25.32
CA LEU A 591 -10.99 -12.35 25.65
C LEU A 591 -10.49 -12.55 27.09
N LEU A 592 -11.37 -13.04 27.97
CA LEU A 592 -11.05 -13.30 29.35
C LEU A 592 -11.25 -14.77 29.69
N GLU A 593 -10.35 -15.32 30.50
CA GLU A 593 -10.53 -16.65 31.09
C GLU A 593 -11.73 -16.68 32.03
N LYS A 594 -12.54 -17.74 31.95
CA LYS A 594 -13.75 -17.90 32.75
C LYS A 594 -13.41 -18.24 34.20
N LYS A 595 -13.51 -17.27 35.10
CA LYS A 595 -13.36 -17.40 36.56
C LYS A 595 -14.60 -16.83 37.25
N GLY A 596 -15.66 -17.60 37.45
CA GLY A 596 -16.89 -17.14 38.07
C GLY A 596 -17.63 -16.01 37.33
N LYS A 597 -18.96 -15.90 37.42
CA LYS A 597 -19.73 -14.92 36.63
C LYS A 597 -19.52 -13.47 37.12
N ALA A 598 -19.62 -13.23 38.42
CA ALA A 598 -19.48 -11.86 39.01
C ALA A 598 -18.04 -11.31 38.88
N ASP A 599 -17.01 -12.17 38.96
CA ASP A 599 -15.62 -11.77 38.74
C ASP A 599 -15.37 -11.44 37.27
N LEU A 600 -16.03 -12.14 36.33
CA LEU A 600 -15.91 -11.92 34.90
C LEU A 600 -16.44 -10.53 34.48
N GLU A 601 -17.61 -10.13 34.96
CA GLU A 601 -18.21 -8.83 34.65
C GLU A 601 -17.34 -7.67 35.17
N LYS A 602 -16.84 -7.76 36.39
CA LYS A 602 -15.94 -6.74 36.96
C LYS A 602 -14.63 -6.64 36.16
N ARG A 603 -14.07 -7.77 35.75
CA ARG A 603 -12.85 -7.79 34.92
C ARG A 603 -13.12 -7.24 33.53
N LEU A 604 -14.27 -7.54 32.92
CA LEU A 604 -14.68 -6.96 31.63
C LEU A 604 -14.82 -5.45 31.73
N LEU A 605 -15.49 -4.91 32.73
CA LEU A 605 -15.62 -3.48 32.94
C LEU A 605 -14.26 -2.80 33.11
N LYS A 606 -13.35 -3.44 33.84
CA LYS A 606 -11.98 -2.94 34.03
C LYS A 606 -11.22 -2.87 32.71
N GLU A 607 -11.36 -3.91 31.84
CA GLU A 607 -10.75 -3.93 30.52
C GLU A 607 -11.39 -2.92 29.55
N LEU A 608 -12.69 -2.69 29.68
CA LEU A 608 -13.46 -1.74 28.85
C LEU A 608 -13.47 -0.31 29.43
N ARG A 609 -12.71 -0.09 30.48
CA ARG A 609 -12.58 1.25 31.08
C ARG A 609 -11.95 2.22 30.07
N PRO A 610 -12.49 3.44 29.92
CA PRO A 610 -11.92 4.45 29.04
C PRO A 610 -10.50 4.83 29.48
N ASP A 611 -9.67 5.19 28.51
CA ASP A 611 -8.32 5.67 28.73
C ASP A 611 -8.25 7.19 28.52
N GLY A 612 -7.66 7.92 29.45
CA GLY A 612 -7.65 9.38 29.38
C GLY A 612 -7.11 10.01 30.64
N VAL A 613 -7.57 11.23 30.94
CA VAL A 613 -7.13 11.98 32.12
C VAL A 613 -8.31 12.60 32.84
N VAL A 614 -8.29 12.54 34.14
CA VAL A 614 -9.32 13.08 35.08
C VAL A 614 -8.79 14.33 35.75
N ASN A 615 -9.64 15.33 35.90
CA ASN A 615 -9.37 16.50 36.74
C ASN A 615 -9.50 16.13 38.24
N LEU A 616 -8.47 16.46 39.03
CA LEU A 616 -8.36 16.16 40.44
C LEU A 616 -9.19 17.11 41.36
N GLU A 617 -10.05 17.92 40.79
CA GLU A 617 -10.95 18.68 41.58
C GLU A 617 -11.87 17.72 42.38
N GLN A 618 -12.00 17.97 43.71
CA GLN A 618 -12.64 17.03 44.62
C GLN A 618 -14.08 16.71 44.20
N ASN A 619 -14.86 17.70 43.88
CA ASN A 619 -16.24 17.52 43.43
C ASN A 619 -16.36 16.82 42.09
N SER A 620 -15.46 17.12 41.13
CA SER A 620 -15.43 16.48 39.85
C SER A 620 -15.23 14.97 39.94
N LEU A 621 -14.32 14.53 40.82
CA LEU A 621 -14.03 13.11 40.99
C LEU A 621 -15.20 12.38 41.70
N GLU A 622 -15.92 13.05 42.62
CA GLU A 622 -17.12 12.50 43.29
C GLU A 622 -18.25 12.22 42.29
N HIS A 623 -18.46 13.12 41.35
CA HIS A 623 -19.46 12.94 40.29
C HIS A 623 -19.08 11.92 39.24
N LEU A 624 -17.77 11.66 39.04
CA LEU A 624 -17.30 10.66 38.10
C LEU A 624 -17.34 9.22 38.63
N GLU A 625 -17.08 9.03 39.93
CA GLU A 625 -17.06 7.71 40.59
C GLU A 625 -17.47 7.86 42.07
N ARG A 626 -18.64 7.30 42.40
CA ARG A 626 -19.19 7.31 43.77
C ARG A 626 -18.46 6.32 44.68
N GLU A 627 -18.03 5.17 44.14
CA GLU A 627 -17.27 4.16 44.88
C GLU A 627 -15.78 4.50 44.93
N ARG A 628 -15.29 5.00 46.07
CA ARG A 628 -13.88 5.41 46.20
C ARG A 628 -13.01 4.33 46.83
N THR A 629 -13.12 3.12 46.36
CA THR A 629 -12.32 1.99 46.88
C THR A 629 -11.71 1.16 45.75
N GLY A 630 -10.41 0.90 45.82
CA GLY A 630 -9.71 0.08 44.85
C GLY A 630 -9.65 0.68 43.44
N ASP A 631 -9.67 -0.18 42.41
CA ASP A 631 -9.68 0.28 41.01
C ASP A 631 -11.07 0.76 40.59
N SER A 632 -11.20 2.01 40.14
CA SER A 632 -12.44 2.49 39.51
C SER A 632 -12.73 1.72 38.23
N LEU A 633 -14.00 1.42 38.01
CA LEU A 633 -14.48 0.77 36.78
C LEU A 633 -15.01 1.78 35.74
N ALA A 634 -15.23 3.03 36.15
CA ALA A 634 -15.75 4.10 35.29
C ALA A 634 -14.64 4.99 34.69
N VAL A 635 -13.58 5.29 35.46
CA VAL A 635 -12.52 6.22 35.07
C VAL A 635 -11.12 5.65 35.39
N PRO A 636 -10.05 6.11 34.71
CA PRO A 636 -8.72 5.54 34.86
C PRO A 636 -8.00 5.96 36.14
N VAL A 637 -8.65 5.77 37.30
CA VAL A 637 -8.08 6.06 38.60
C VAL A 637 -8.13 4.84 39.53
N LYS A 638 -7.28 4.84 40.55
CA LYS A 638 -7.23 3.84 41.60
C LYS A 638 -7.22 4.53 42.95
N PHE A 639 -8.08 4.11 43.86
CA PHE A 639 -8.15 4.60 45.21
C PHE A 639 -7.38 3.71 46.18
N ASN A 640 -6.70 4.31 47.14
CA ASN A 640 -6.13 3.64 48.28
C ASN A 640 -7.23 3.32 49.33
N ASN A 641 -6.88 2.57 50.36
CA ASN A 641 -7.83 2.19 51.41
C ASN A 641 -8.34 3.40 52.25
N ASP A 642 -7.61 4.50 52.23
CA ASP A 642 -7.97 5.79 52.90
C ASP A 642 -8.81 6.72 51.99
N GLY A 643 -9.17 6.27 50.80
CA GLY A 643 -9.91 7.07 49.80
C GLY A 643 -9.04 8.04 48.99
N SER A 644 -7.74 8.14 49.28
CA SER A 644 -6.80 8.93 48.47
C SER A 644 -6.49 8.24 47.13
N LEU A 645 -5.99 9.00 46.15
CA LEU A 645 -5.61 8.43 44.85
C LEU A 645 -4.22 7.81 44.88
N ALA A 646 -4.12 6.60 44.35
CA ALA A 646 -2.83 5.94 44.13
C ALA A 646 -2.03 6.65 43.00
N LYS A 647 -0.70 6.63 43.10
CA LYS A 647 0.22 7.26 42.13
C LYS A 647 0.02 6.82 40.67
N VAL A 648 -0.53 5.62 40.46
CA VAL A 648 -0.81 5.08 39.13
C VAL A 648 -2.04 5.70 38.47
N SER A 649 -2.81 6.51 39.18
CA SER A 649 -4.04 7.15 38.69
C SER A 649 -3.71 8.16 37.59
N ARG A 650 -4.50 8.13 36.53
CA ARG A 650 -4.41 9.12 35.45
C ARG A 650 -5.26 10.33 35.74
N ALA A 651 -4.87 11.04 36.76
CA ALA A 651 -5.52 12.25 37.21
C ALA A 651 -4.51 13.40 37.31
N VAL A 652 -4.95 14.63 37.03
CA VAL A 652 -4.14 15.87 37.05
C VAL A 652 -4.83 16.95 37.86
N ARG A 653 -4.05 17.85 38.44
CA ARG A 653 -4.60 19.04 39.14
C ARG A 653 -5.34 19.91 38.14
N GLN A 654 -6.30 20.69 38.64
CA GLN A 654 -7.10 21.60 37.82
C GLN A 654 -6.23 22.58 37.01
N GLU A 655 -5.18 23.12 37.64
CA GLU A 655 -4.23 24.02 36.98
C GLU A 655 -3.51 23.35 35.82
N ASP A 656 -3.05 22.11 36.00
CA ASP A 656 -2.38 21.31 34.94
C ASP A 656 -3.36 20.97 33.83
N PHE A 657 -4.63 20.70 34.16
CA PHE A 657 -5.67 20.42 33.16
C PHE A 657 -5.95 21.66 32.31
N HIS A 658 -6.07 22.85 32.91
CA HIS A 658 -6.20 24.10 32.17
C HIS A 658 -4.97 24.40 31.31
N THR A 659 -3.76 24.16 31.85
CA THR A 659 -2.52 24.30 31.05
C THR A 659 -2.53 23.43 29.82
N MET A 660 -3.00 22.18 29.90
CA MET A 660 -3.13 21.31 28.72
C MET A 660 -4.12 21.87 27.69
N MET A 661 -5.25 22.40 28.15
CA MET A 661 -6.28 23.01 27.30
C MET A 661 -5.75 24.23 26.55
N GLU A 662 -5.12 25.16 27.24
CA GLU A 662 -4.54 26.38 26.68
C GLU A 662 -3.38 26.02 25.72
N TYR A 663 -2.51 25.10 26.14
CA TYR A 663 -1.39 24.64 25.29
C TYR A 663 -1.87 23.99 23.99
N ALA A 664 -2.95 23.20 24.04
CA ALA A 664 -3.50 22.57 22.83
C ALA A 664 -3.96 23.61 21.81
N ASP A 665 -4.62 24.69 22.24
CA ASP A 665 -5.04 25.79 21.37
C ASP A 665 -3.84 26.57 20.80
N GLN A 666 -2.84 26.87 21.64
CA GLN A 666 -1.61 27.52 21.18
C GLN A 666 -0.86 26.66 20.18
N LYS A 667 -0.76 25.34 20.43
CA LYS A 667 -0.09 24.40 19.55
C LYS A 667 -0.82 24.24 18.22
N ALA A 668 -2.14 24.20 18.24
CA ALA A 668 -2.96 24.20 17.04
C ALA A 668 -2.75 25.48 16.21
N ALA A 669 -2.67 26.65 16.86
CA ALA A 669 -2.39 27.92 16.16
C ALA A 669 -0.97 27.95 15.59
N GLU A 670 0.04 27.45 16.30
CA GLU A 670 1.42 27.32 15.82
C GLU A 670 1.50 26.44 14.55
N ILE A 671 0.87 25.26 14.61
CA ILE A 671 0.84 24.33 13.47
C ILE A 671 0.18 24.99 12.25
N ARG A 672 -0.97 25.67 12.45
CA ARG A 672 -1.66 26.42 11.42
C ARG A 672 -0.73 27.44 10.74
N GLN A 673 -0.01 28.22 11.55
CA GLN A 673 0.93 29.21 11.03
C GLN A 673 2.06 28.54 10.21
N GLN A 674 2.59 27.41 10.65
CA GLN A 674 3.61 26.68 9.90
C GLN A 674 3.09 26.14 8.55
N ILE A 675 1.83 25.67 8.51
CA ILE A 675 1.18 25.22 7.27
C ILE A 675 1.03 26.41 6.30
N VAL A 676 0.52 27.55 6.77
CA VAL A 676 0.32 28.75 5.94
C VAL A 676 1.65 29.32 5.44
N ARG A 677 2.71 29.23 6.23
CA ARG A 677 4.08 29.58 5.80
C ARG A 677 4.70 28.62 4.81
N GLY A 678 3.98 27.58 4.41
CA GLY A 678 4.41 26.64 3.37
C GLY A 678 5.43 25.60 3.80
N LYS A 679 5.50 25.21 5.08
CA LYS A 679 6.39 24.16 5.53
C LYS A 679 5.93 22.80 4.98
N VAL A 680 6.76 22.17 4.14
CA VAL A 680 6.50 20.89 3.47
C VAL A 680 7.70 19.93 3.56
N ALA A 681 8.56 20.09 4.55
CA ALA A 681 9.76 19.27 4.69
C ALA A 681 9.44 17.78 4.89
N VAL A 682 10.22 16.91 4.22
CA VAL A 682 10.21 15.46 4.46
C VAL A 682 10.99 15.19 5.74
N GLN A 683 10.30 15.27 6.87
CA GLN A 683 10.91 15.16 8.19
C GLN A 683 9.89 14.48 9.15
N PRO A 684 9.74 13.15 9.07
CA PRO A 684 8.82 12.43 9.93
C PRO A 684 9.29 12.42 11.39
N TYR A 685 8.36 12.47 12.37
CA TYR A 685 8.73 12.30 13.77
C TYR A 685 9.20 10.88 14.06
N ARG A 686 10.06 10.75 15.08
CA ARG A 686 10.45 9.47 15.68
C ARG A 686 10.46 9.59 17.21
N GLN A 687 9.82 8.62 17.88
CA GLN A 687 9.81 8.52 19.34
C GLN A 687 10.03 7.07 19.74
N GLY A 688 11.27 6.71 20.04
CA GLY A 688 11.67 5.32 20.25
C GLY A 688 11.52 4.50 18.96
N GLN A 689 10.68 3.47 18.99
CA GLN A 689 10.38 2.66 17.80
C GLN A 689 9.22 3.21 16.97
N ASN A 690 8.38 4.08 17.53
CA ASN A 690 7.25 4.66 16.82
C ASN A 690 7.71 5.83 15.96
N HIS A 691 7.29 5.86 14.70
CA HIS A 691 7.64 6.94 13.77
C HIS A 691 6.51 7.24 12.78
N GLY A 692 6.53 8.45 12.21
CA GLY A 692 5.49 8.93 11.31
C GLY A 692 5.35 8.16 9.99
N CYS A 693 6.29 7.27 9.67
CA CYS A 693 6.27 6.46 8.45
C CYS A 693 5.60 5.09 8.62
N GLU A 694 5.33 4.61 9.85
CA GLU A 694 4.90 3.24 10.14
C GLU A 694 3.65 2.79 9.34
N HIS A 695 2.72 3.69 9.10
CA HIS A 695 1.50 3.45 8.30
C HIS A 695 1.26 4.56 7.27
N CYS A 696 2.35 5.12 6.74
CA CYS A 696 2.25 6.22 5.78
C CYS A 696 2.06 5.66 4.36
N ILE A 697 0.94 5.99 3.73
CA ILE A 697 0.63 5.59 2.35
C ILE A 697 1.54 6.25 1.31
N TYR A 698 2.28 7.27 1.70
CA TYR A 698 3.15 8.05 0.79
C TYR A 698 4.62 7.63 0.80
N GLN A 699 4.99 6.52 1.44
CA GLN A 699 6.39 6.07 1.55
C GLN A 699 7.07 5.91 0.19
N GLN A 700 6.34 5.40 -0.80
CA GLN A 700 6.86 5.20 -2.17
C GLN A 700 7.06 6.50 -2.95
N ILE A 701 6.46 7.61 -2.51
CA ILE A 701 6.48 8.90 -3.20
C ILE A 701 7.46 9.87 -2.52
N CYS A 702 7.61 9.80 -1.20
CA CYS A 702 8.35 10.80 -0.44
C CYS A 702 9.87 10.69 -0.56
N GLY A 703 10.39 9.54 -0.95
CA GLY A 703 11.84 9.30 -1.08
C GLY A 703 12.63 9.41 0.22
N PHE A 704 11.98 9.36 1.39
CA PHE A 704 12.65 9.44 2.69
C PHE A 704 13.53 8.21 2.92
N ASP A 705 14.83 8.43 2.95
CA ASP A 705 15.81 7.40 3.30
C ASP A 705 16.83 7.98 4.30
N PRO A 706 16.83 7.53 5.56
CA PRO A 706 17.76 8.03 6.57
C PRO A 706 19.23 7.67 6.30
N GLN A 707 19.54 6.88 5.28
CA GLN A 707 20.90 6.59 4.83
C GLN A 707 21.44 7.65 3.86
N LEU A 708 20.56 8.47 3.29
CA LEU A 708 20.93 9.59 2.43
C LEU A 708 21.13 10.86 3.25
N ASP A 709 22.17 11.62 2.91
CA ASP A 709 22.49 12.86 3.58
C ASP A 709 21.32 13.87 3.56
N GLY A 710 21.09 14.51 4.70
CA GLY A 710 20.04 15.53 4.86
C GLY A 710 18.65 14.99 5.20
N TYR A 711 18.37 13.68 5.04
CA TYR A 711 17.16 13.09 5.55
C TYR A 711 17.30 12.70 7.01
N GLU A 712 16.54 13.34 7.85
CA GLU A 712 16.57 13.09 9.28
C GLU A 712 15.16 12.93 9.86
N TYR A 713 15.05 12.02 10.83
CA TYR A 713 13.87 11.99 11.69
C TYR A 713 13.85 13.19 12.62
N LEU A 714 12.66 13.70 12.87
CA LEU A 714 12.43 14.66 13.93
C LEU A 714 12.34 13.89 15.27
N ASP A 715 13.48 13.69 15.91
CA ASP A 715 13.58 12.93 17.15
C ASP A 715 12.81 13.61 18.28
N ARG A 716 11.83 12.90 18.82
CA ARG A 716 10.94 13.34 19.90
C ARG A 716 11.20 12.47 21.14
N LYS A 717 11.96 12.99 22.10
CA LYS A 717 12.17 12.29 23.36
C LYS A 717 10.82 12.04 24.04
N LYS A 718 10.57 10.80 24.49
CA LYS A 718 9.42 10.53 25.32
C LYS A 718 9.58 11.25 26.65
N LEU A 719 8.74 12.25 26.88
CA LEU A 719 8.76 13.04 28.10
C LEU A 719 8.05 12.29 29.22
N THR A 720 8.55 12.42 30.44
CA THR A 720 7.76 12.09 31.63
C THR A 720 6.60 13.06 31.75
N ARG A 721 5.64 12.71 32.57
CA ARG A 721 4.47 13.57 32.80
C ARG A 721 4.87 14.94 33.35
N GLU A 722 5.77 14.96 34.31
CA GLU A 722 6.28 16.17 34.95
C GLU A 722 7.08 17.04 33.95
N GLU A 723 7.94 16.44 33.14
CA GLU A 723 8.68 17.16 32.10
C GLU A 723 7.73 17.79 31.06
N ALA A 724 6.69 17.06 30.66
CA ALA A 724 5.73 17.55 29.67
C ALA A 724 4.92 18.74 30.24
N PHE A 725 4.45 18.66 31.49
CA PHE A 725 3.74 19.77 32.15
C PHE A 725 4.63 20.99 32.29
N ALA A 726 5.85 20.85 32.81
CA ALA A 726 6.78 21.97 32.96
C ALA A 726 7.02 22.70 31.64
N LYS A 727 7.19 21.93 30.52
CA LYS A 727 7.37 22.50 29.19
C LYS A 727 6.11 23.20 28.67
N MET A 728 4.92 22.62 28.87
CA MET A 728 3.66 23.26 28.48
C MET A 728 3.41 24.51 29.26
N GLN A 729 3.65 24.49 30.56
CA GLN A 729 3.49 25.66 31.47
C GLN A 729 4.41 26.81 31.06
N SER A 730 5.69 26.50 30.78
CA SER A 730 6.67 27.49 30.27
C SER A 730 6.25 28.09 28.93
N ALA A 731 5.66 27.28 28.05
CA ALA A 731 5.16 27.75 26.77
C ALA A 731 3.92 28.65 26.89
N VAL A 732 3.00 28.32 27.79
CA VAL A 732 1.79 29.09 28.05
C VAL A 732 2.11 30.42 28.78
N SER A 733 3.05 30.41 29.71
CA SER A 733 3.47 31.63 30.47
C SER A 733 4.33 32.61 29.66
N GLY A 734 4.80 32.21 28.45
CA GLY A 734 5.60 33.07 27.56
C GLY A 734 7.06 33.24 28.00
N GLU A 735 7.57 32.43 28.94
CA GLU A 735 8.96 32.47 29.42
C GLU A 735 10.01 31.96 28.44
N THR A 736 9.60 31.26 27.37
CA THR A 736 10.47 30.92 26.24
C THR A 736 10.52 32.06 25.25
N GLY A 737 11.57 32.87 25.31
CA GLY A 737 11.79 34.11 24.53
C GLY A 737 11.87 33.94 22.99
N LYS A 738 10.85 33.42 22.37
CA LYS A 738 10.52 33.55 20.95
C LYS A 738 9.01 33.60 20.82
N THR A 739 8.46 34.77 21.03
CA THR A 739 7.09 35.09 20.61
C THR A 739 7.02 35.10 19.08
N PRO A 740 6.16 34.30 18.46
CA PRO A 740 5.66 34.65 17.13
C PRO A 740 4.80 35.91 17.28
N ASP A 741 4.98 36.86 16.38
CA ASP A 741 4.24 38.11 16.33
C ASP A 741 2.76 37.93 16.64
N ALA A 742 2.27 38.81 17.52
CA ALA A 742 0.89 38.85 17.96
C ALA A 742 -0.03 39.12 16.75
N PHE A 743 -0.52 38.07 16.15
CA PHE A 743 -1.68 38.17 15.28
C PHE A 743 -2.93 38.38 16.15
N ASN A 744 -3.71 39.39 15.79
CA ASN A 744 -4.88 39.91 16.45
C ASN A 744 -5.71 38.83 17.18
N ARG A 745 -5.61 38.79 18.51
CA ARG A 745 -6.27 37.81 19.38
C ARG A 745 -7.80 37.94 19.46
N LYS A 746 -8.42 38.80 18.67
CA LYS A 746 -9.85 39.12 18.84
C LYS A 746 -10.81 38.58 17.78
N GLU A 747 -10.31 38.11 16.62
CA GLU A 747 -11.24 37.72 15.53
C GLU A 747 -11.26 36.24 15.16
N ASP A 748 -10.28 35.41 15.58
CA ASP A 748 -10.16 34.02 15.08
C ASP A 748 -10.30 32.90 16.12
N THR A 749 -10.63 33.18 17.36
CA THR A 749 -10.89 32.20 18.42
C THR A 749 -12.37 31.85 18.62
N SER A 750 -13.28 32.49 17.86
CA SER A 750 -14.68 32.08 17.90
C SER A 750 -14.89 30.85 16.99
N TRP A 751 -14.98 29.69 17.61
CA TRP A 751 -15.48 28.49 16.97
C TRP A 751 -16.94 28.72 16.58
N GLU A 752 -17.18 29.07 15.30
CA GLU A 752 -18.56 29.23 14.79
C GLU A 752 -19.25 27.87 14.72
N PHE A 753 -20.29 27.71 15.49
CA PHE A 753 -21.20 26.58 15.39
C PHE A 753 -22.17 26.82 14.23
N SER A 754 -22.01 26.09 13.14
CA SER A 754 -23.04 26.02 12.10
C SER A 754 -24.22 25.20 12.65
N GLY A 755 -25.34 25.86 12.89
CA GLY A 755 -26.61 25.20 13.21
C GLY A 755 -27.07 24.31 12.06
N PRO A 756 -27.94 23.31 12.31
CA PRO A 756 -28.47 22.44 11.27
C PRO A 756 -29.20 23.30 10.22
N LYS A 757 -28.76 23.25 8.98
CA LYS A 757 -29.55 23.75 7.86
C LYS A 757 -30.79 22.88 7.75
N ASN A 758 -31.94 23.43 8.13
CA ASN A 758 -33.23 22.89 7.78
C ASN A 758 -33.30 22.73 6.25
N SER A 759 -33.10 21.52 5.77
CA SER A 759 -33.45 21.16 4.41
C SER A 759 -34.99 21.09 4.33
N GLY A 760 -35.60 22.24 4.01
CA GLY A 760 -36.99 22.29 3.61
C GLY A 760 -37.12 21.45 2.33
N ARG A 761 -37.96 20.42 2.39
CA ARG A 761 -38.51 19.72 1.24
C ARG A 761 -39.36 20.70 0.44
N SER A 762 -39.14 20.82 -0.83
CA SER A 762 -40.11 21.01 -1.88
C SER A 762 -39.71 20.19 -3.09
#